data_316bf946cafbd83ac0d641a1f5462672
#
_entry.id   316bf946cafbd83ac0d641a1f5462672
#
_cell.length_a   1.000
_cell.length_b   1.000
_cell.length_c   1.000
_cell.angle_alpha   90.00
_cell.angle_beta   90.00
_cell.angle_gamma   90.00
#
_symmetry.space_group_name_H-M   'P 1'
#
loop_
_entity.id
_entity.type
_entity.pdbx_description
1 polymer ?
#
loop_
_entity_poly.entity_id
_entity_poly.type
_entity_poly.pdbx_seq_one_letter_code
_entity_poly.pdbx_strand_id
1 'polypeptide(L)'
;MNHWKVRNPREDLSFEINFTKAHREAVAAYSHPAQIELALLKAQYPAILMPIEETDILAGRIQFGLVGLGIQGQTGGTGYYIDEPRVTEALEFATGNAQYRENLHDMLTYWKARNTYEQVLRNTPSDIRSIIPSEQWKTQPVAASPIIRMAGAFIDFDKLVSIGIPGLRKEIAAAKEACPDTGNDPVYFDCLDGALDVLVDCCHAYADFAIAEAGTTQNPQRKVEMQSLADACIAITSRAPSSLLEAIELCWIYGLMCPLIEFGRMDEYLGDWYAHDIDAQVITEEQALRMIQNLFVLIDSLDCETDGRVIVGGYGRRNPVNADRFCLAACEACRTVKEILPQFTLRFDKDTPPEIWDASMRCIGEGRTFPLLYNDEVLIPAVMHAFDVDRARAETYMPLGCGEIEFDHYSFGSPNGSLGTLKVLELAIHGGFDPVGKTYLSFKSPTLAECSSYEEFAAIYKNHLTYFIEAQAKYEKYLYEAIGKRHPFMMVSMLYDGCLATGKGIFDGGCQYLAGSIELYGNVDSANSLAAIKRLVFEERTMSAREMITALDNNFVGFEQQRKAMMDVPKYGNDDAFVDDILLDLHNFLCETVRKQAPKVGLKSYLCVNINNAQNTTLGRWVGATPDGRKSGMPMANANNPASGTDTNGLTCMLNSIVKLPHDNMAGMVQNLRFTRETWNNKDGKAQLLVRDYFERGGAQLMVTVVGKRDLELAMAHPEEHTDLIVRIGGLSARFVNLKKDVQQEIYDRTSY
;
A
#
# COMPACT_ATOMS: atom_id res chain seq x y z
N MET A 1 -18.86 -3.89 -6.94
CA MET A 1 -19.38 -4.96 -6.06
C MET A 1 -18.21 -5.81 -5.70
N ASN A 2 -17.96 -6.00 -4.41
CA ASN A 2 -16.82 -6.77 -3.95
C ASN A 2 -16.94 -8.20 -4.46
N HIS A 3 -16.01 -8.62 -5.28
CA HIS A 3 -15.92 -9.98 -5.80
C HIS A 3 -15.40 -10.99 -4.76
N TRP A 4 -15.23 -10.57 -3.50
CA TRP A 4 -14.91 -11.47 -2.42
C TRP A 4 -16.00 -12.53 -2.31
N LYS A 5 -15.67 -13.73 -2.67
CA LYS A 5 -16.39 -14.90 -2.17
C LYS A 5 -15.99 -15.14 -0.71
N VAL A 6 -16.22 -14.16 0.15
CA VAL A 6 -16.35 -14.45 1.57
C VAL A 6 -17.49 -15.45 1.68
N ARG A 7 -17.31 -16.52 2.47
CA ARG A 7 -18.41 -17.41 2.85
C ARG A 7 -19.59 -16.55 3.19
N ASN A 8 -20.74 -16.83 2.60
CA ASN A 8 -21.93 -16.06 2.92
C ASN A 8 -22.20 -16.28 4.41
N PRO A 9 -21.96 -15.29 5.30
CA PRO A 9 -22.14 -15.48 6.73
C PRO A 9 -23.59 -15.77 7.10
N ARG A 10 -24.52 -15.58 6.15
CA ARG A 10 -25.93 -15.93 6.31
C ARG A 10 -26.19 -17.43 6.23
N GLU A 11 -25.26 -18.20 5.67
CA GLU A 11 -25.44 -19.62 5.39
C GLU A 11 -24.63 -20.52 6.34
N ASP A 12 -23.41 -20.13 6.69
CA ASP A 12 -22.51 -20.95 7.51
C ASP A 12 -21.55 -20.10 8.34
N LEU A 13 -21.48 -20.34 9.64
CA LEU A 13 -20.51 -19.76 10.60
C LEU A 13 -19.58 -20.80 11.18
N SER A 14 -19.48 -21.99 10.59
CA SER A 14 -18.68 -23.09 11.14
C SER A 14 -17.21 -22.72 11.31
N PHE A 15 -16.67 -21.98 10.33
CA PHE A 15 -15.27 -21.51 10.41
C PHE A 15 -15.08 -20.55 11.58
N GLU A 16 -15.91 -19.51 11.68
CA GLU A 16 -15.80 -18.47 12.70
C GLU A 16 -15.96 -19.02 14.11
N ILE A 17 -16.88 -19.95 14.30
CA ILE A 17 -17.09 -20.66 15.57
C ILE A 17 -15.87 -21.49 15.93
N ASN A 18 -15.35 -22.27 14.98
CA ASN A 18 -14.17 -23.13 15.18
C ASN A 18 -12.91 -22.33 15.44
N PHE A 19 -12.68 -21.26 14.68
CA PHE A 19 -11.54 -20.35 14.86
C PHE A 19 -11.59 -19.66 16.22
N THR A 20 -12.77 -19.14 16.61
CA THR A 20 -12.97 -18.52 17.92
C THR A 20 -12.75 -19.53 19.07
N LYS A 21 -13.24 -20.75 18.91
CA LYS A 21 -13.00 -21.84 19.87
C LYS A 21 -11.53 -22.20 19.97
N ALA A 22 -10.84 -22.36 18.83
CA ALA A 22 -9.41 -22.67 18.79
C ALA A 22 -8.58 -21.58 19.51
N HIS A 23 -8.91 -20.31 19.30
CA HIS A 23 -8.25 -19.22 20.02
C HIS A 23 -8.50 -19.28 21.54
N ARG A 24 -9.74 -19.52 21.98
CA ARG A 24 -10.06 -19.68 23.41
C ARG A 24 -9.29 -20.81 24.07
N GLU A 25 -9.21 -21.94 23.40
CA GLU A 25 -8.45 -23.11 23.87
C GLU A 25 -6.94 -22.85 23.88
N ALA A 26 -6.41 -22.23 22.83
CA ALA A 26 -4.98 -21.93 22.72
C ALA A 26 -4.52 -20.93 23.80
N VAL A 27 -5.23 -19.84 24.04
CA VAL A 27 -4.88 -18.86 25.09
C VAL A 27 -5.06 -19.41 26.51
N ALA A 28 -5.87 -20.44 26.69
CA ALA A 28 -6.01 -21.14 27.97
C ALA A 28 -4.87 -22.17 28.19
N ALA A 29 -4.36 -22.79 27.11
CA ALA A 29 -3.37 -23.85 27.18
C ALA A 29 -1.91 -23.33 27.11
N TYR A 30 -1.68 -22.21 26.41
CA TYR A 30 -0.34 -21.74 26.07
C TYR A 30 -0.12 -20.30 26.51
N SER A 31 1.10 -20.02 26.96
CA SER A 31 1.58 -18.66 27.26
C SER A 31 2.45 -18.09 26.12
N HIS A 32 3.08 -18.96 25.32
CA HIS A 32 3.96 -18.56 24.23
C HIS A 32 3.15 -18.17 22.97
N PRO A 33 3.31 -16.95 22.41
CA PRO A 33 2.52 -16.48 21.27
C PRO A 33 2.60 -17.38 20.04
N ALA A 34 3.75 -17.99 19.74
CA ALA A 34 3.90 -18.88 18.60
C ALA A 34 3.06 -20.16 18.71
N GLN A 35 2.85 -20.71 19.93
CA GLN A 35 1.98 -21.86 20.13
C GLN A 35 0.52 -21.49 19.88
N ILE A 36 0.12 -20.27 20.26
CA ILE A 36 -1.23 -19.75 19.99
C ILE A 36 -1.40 -19.57 18.50
N GLU A 37 -0.45 -18.91 17.82
CA GLU A 37 -0.50 -18.69 16.37
C GLU A 37 -0.52 -20.02 15.59
N LEU A 38 0.29 -21.01 15.97
CA LEU A 38 0.29 -22.34 15.34
C LEU A 38 -1.09 -23.04 15.44
N ALA A 39 -1.72 -22.96 16.61
CA ALA A 39 -3.07 -23.52 16.79
C ALA A 39 -4.10 -22.84 15.86
N LEU A 40 -3.93 -21.55 15.62
CA LEU A 40 -4.80 -20.80 14.74
C LEU A 40 -4.51 -21.01 13.26
N LEU A 41 -3.25 -21.16 12.86
CA LEU A 41 -2.89 -21.57 11.49
C LEU A 41 -3.53 -22.92 11.14
N LYS A 42 -3.46 -23.90 12.05
CA LYS A 42 -4.13 -25.20 11.91
C LYS A 42 -5.64 -25.12 11.81
N ALA A 43 -6.26 -24.18 12.51
CA ALA A 43 -7.71 -23.98 12.47
C ALA A 43 -8.17 -23.20 11.24
N GLN A 44 -7.33 -22.28 10.73
CA GLN A 44 -7.69 -21.36 9.64
C GLN A 44 -7.51 -22.00 8.26
N TYR A 45 -6.28 -22.41 7.94
CA TYR A 45 -5.92 -22.70 6.55
C TYR A 45 -6.67 -23.89 5.95
N PRO A 46 -6.83 -25.06 6.60
CA PRO A 46 -7.64 -26.14 6.02
C PRO A 46 -9.10 -25.75 5.74
N ALA A 47 -9.62 -24.73 6.46
CA ALA A 47 -11.01 -24.34 6.36
C ALA A 47 -11.28 -23.26 5.31
N ILE A 48 -10.25 -22.52 4.87
CA ILE A 48 -10.40 -21.39 3.92
C ILE A 48 -9.98 -21.74 2.49
N LEU A 49 -9.39 -22.90 2.25
CA LEU A 49 -9.00 -23.34 0.92
C LEU A 49 -10.22 -23.57 0.04
N MET A 50 -10.11 -23.18 -1.24
CA MET A 50 -11.16 -23.31 -2.23
C MET A 50 -10.77 -24.28 -3.34
N PRO A 51 -11.73 -25.02 -3.92
CA PRO A 51 -11.49 -25.82 -5.11
C PRO A 51 -10.98 -24.97 -6.28
N ILE A 52 -10.31 -25.63 -7.24
CA ILE A 52 -9.79 -25.02 -8.46
C ILE A 52 -10.98 -24.67 -9.37
N GLU A 53 -11.08 -23.41 -9.82
CA GLU A 53 -12.13 -22.99 -10.76
C GLU A 53 -11.85 -23.50 -12.18
N GLU A 54 -12.90 -23.61 -13.00
CA GLU A 54 -12.81 -24.16 -14.36
C GLU A 54 -11.78 -23.44 -15.25
N THR A 55 -11.58 -22.13 -15.02
CA THR A 55 -10.64 -21.30 -15.78
C THR A 55 -9.22 -21.33 -15.26
N ASP A 56 -8.99 -21.82 -14.03
CA ASP A 56 -7.68 -21.82 -13.40
C ASP A 56 -6.85 -23.02 -13.87
N ILE A 57 -5.57 -22.77 -14.09
CA ILE A 57 -4.55 -23.79 -14.36
C ILE A 57 -3.54 -23.90 -13.22
N LEU A 58 -3.66 -23.04 -12.21
CA LEU A 58 -2.92 -23.03 -10.96
C LEU A 58 -3.89 -23.28 -9.80
N ALA A 59 -3.34 -23.75 -8.69
CA ALA A 59 -4.04 -23.87 -7.41
C ALA A 59 -4.03 -22.56 -6.63
N GLY A 60 -4.74 -22.50 -5.50
CA GLY A 60 -4.53 -21.45 -4.50
C GLY A 60 -5.60 -20.38 -4.44
N ARG A 61 -6.86 -20.72 -4.65
CA ARG A 61 -7.96 -19.84 -4.20
C ARG A 61 -8.26 -20.08 -2.73
N ILE A 62 -8.49 -18.98 -2.01
CA ILE A 62 -8.87 -19.01 -0.59
C ILE A 62 -10.09 -18.13 -0.35
N GLN A 63 -10.79 -18.41 0.76
CA GLN A 63 -11.94 -17.61 1.20
C GLN A 63 -11.81 -17.25 2.67
N PHE A 64 -11.53 -15.99 2.96
CA PHE A 64 -11.42 -15.52 4.35
C PHE A 64 -12.76 -15.53 5.08
N GLY A 65 -12.70 -15.69 6.41
CA GLY A 65 -13.87 -15.56 7.29
C GLY A 65 -14.07 -14.14 7.82
N LEU A 66 -15.13 -13.98 8.61
CA LEU A 66 -15.42 -12.73 9.34
C LEU A 66 -14.40 -12.45 10.45
N VAL A 67 -13.67 -13.46 10.88
CA VAL A 67 -12.59 -13.40 11.86
C VAL A 67 -11.41 -14.19 11.35
N GLY A 68 -10.21 -13.86 11.77
CA GLY A 68 -9.01 -14.58 11.33
C GLY A 68 -7.73 -13.97 11.84
N LEU A 69 -6.63 -14.52 11.30
CA LEU A 69 -5.25 -14.04 11.49
C LEU A 69 -4.69 -13.61 10.14
N GLY A 70 -4.11 -12.40 10.07
CA GLY A 70 -3.46 -11.90 8.87
C GLY A 70 -2.48 -10.77 9.17
N ILE A 71 -1.62 -10.45 8.21
CA ILE A 71 -0.71 -9.29 8.29
C ILE A 71 -1.41 -8.01 7.83
N GLN A 72 -2.00 -8.05 6.66
CA GLN A 72 -2.99 -7.08 6.23
C GLN A 72 -4.17 -7.89 5.75
N GLY A 73 -5.20 -7.91 6.56
CA GLY A 73 -6.40 -8.60 6.13
C GLY A 73 -7.01 -7.87 4.95
N GLN A 74 -7.42 -8.62 3.98
CA GLN A 74 -8.34 -8.14 2.96
C GLN A 74 -9.61 -7.58 3.60
N THR A 75 -9.78 -7.85 4.87
CA THR A 75 -10.79 -7.29 5.77
C THR A 75 -10.26 -6.06 6.55
N GLY A 76 -9.03 -5.59 6.24
CA GLY A 76 -8.40 -4.45 6.90
C GLY A 76 -7.76 -4.76 8.26
N GLY A 77 -7.62 -6.04 8.63
CA GLY A 77 -7.08 -6.46 9.92
C GLY A 77 -5.59 -6.82 9.88
N THR A 78 -4.86 -6.46 10.92
CA THR A 78 -3.49 -6.89 11.18
C THR A 78 -3.46 -7.78 12.41
N GLY A 79 -2.85 -8.95 12.31
CA GLY A 79 -2.93 -9.95 13.38
C GLY A 79 -4.35 -10.49 13.50
N TYR A 80 -4.91 -10.51 14.70
CA TYR A 80 -6.30 -10.96 14.88
C TYR A 80 -7.27 -9.85 14.45
N TYR A 81 -8.17 -10.19 13.53
CA TYR A 81 -9.17 -9.26 13.03
C TYR A 81 -10.60 -9.77 13.21
N ILE A 82 -11.53 -8.84 13.15
CA ILE A 82 -12.96 -9.06 12.98
C ILE A 82 -13.50 -8.04 11.97
N ASP A 83 -14.26 -8.52 11.00
CA ASP A 83 -15.01 -7.67 10.06
C ASP A 83 -16.33 -7.22 10.70
N GLU A 84 -16.24 -6.20 11.57
CA GLU A 84 -17.41 -5.68 12.30
C GLU A 84 -18.56 -5.22 11.37
N PRO A 85 -18.30 -4.53 10.23
CA PRO A 85 -19.35 -4.16 9.30
C PRO A 85 -20.16 -5.36 8.78
N ARG A 86 -19.50 -6.42 8.35
CA ARG A 86 -20.17 -7.62 7.83
C ARG A 86 -20.87 -8.43 8.94
N VAL A 87 -20.28 -8.48 10.14
CA VAL A 87 -20.95 -9.10 11.29
C VAL A 87 -22.22 -8.33 11.63
N THR A 88 -22.19 -7.00 11.60
CA THR A 88 -23.36 -6.15 11.84
C THR A 88 -24.42 -6.37 10.78
N GLU A 89 -24.04 -6.40 9.52
CA GLU A 89 -24.94 -6.73 8.40
C GLU A 89 -25.56 -8.12 8.58
N ALA A 90 -24.76 -9.14 8.94
CA ALA A 90 -25.26 -10.48 9.20
C ALA A 90 -26.29 -10.50 10.37
N LEU A 91 -26.07 -9.72 11.41
CA LEU A 91 -27.01 -9.57 12.53
C LEU A 91 -28.35 -8.94 12.11
N GLU A 92 -28.35 -7.97 11.20
CA GLU A 92 -29.57 -7.34 10.67
C GLU A 92 -30.44 -8.35 9.88
N PHE A 93 -29.79 -9.25 9.15
CA PHE A 93 -30.48 -10.28 8.35
C PHE A 93 -30.79 -11.58 9.13
N ALA A 94 -30.25 -11.77 10.31
CA ALA A 94 -30.41 -12.98 11.12
C ALA A 94 -31.81 -13.04 11.76
N THR A 95 -32.88 -12.95 10.98
CA THR A 95 -34.26 -13.03 11.44
C THR A 95 -34.70 -14.50 11.54
N GLY A 96 -35.13 -14.93 12.73
CA GLY A 96 -35.72 -16.25 12.93
C GLY A 96 -34.77 -17.37 13.40
N ASN A 97 -33.45 -17.15 13.50
CA ASN A 97 -32.52 -18.12 14.06
C ASN A 97 -31.80 -17.55 15.30
N ALA A 98 -32.36 -17.86 16.47
CA ALA A 98 -31.82 -17.36 17.75
C ALA A 98 -30.39 -17.83 18.03
N GLN A 99 -30.05 -19.08 17.73
CA GLN A 99 -28.72 -19.62 17.94
C GLN A 99 -27.68 -18.96 17.04
N TYR A 100 -28.02 -18.72 15.79
CA TYR A 100 -27.17 -18.00 14.86
C TYR A 100 -26.83 -16.57 15.33
N ARG A 101 -27.87 -15.84 15.80
CA ARG A 101 -27.69 -14.50 16.39
C ARG A 101 -26.83 -14.52 17.64
N GLU A 102 -27.04 -15.50 18.52
CA GLU A 102 -26.25 -15.68 19.73
C GLU A 102 -24.76 -15.91 19.39
N ASN A 103 -24.46 -16.77 18.40
CA ASN A 103 -23.11 -17.02 17.92
C ASN A 103 -22.43 -15.76 17.37
N LEU A 104 -23.15 -14.96 16.56
CA LEU A 104 -22.63 -13.69 16.04
C LEU A 104 -22.34 -12.69 17.16
N HIS A 105 -23.24 -12.57 18.15
CA HIS A 105 -23.04 -11.68 19.30
C HIS A 105 -21.88 -12.12 20.20
N ASP A 106 -21.75 -13.41 20.45
CA ASP A 106 -20.63 -13.97 21.22
C ASP A 106 -19.29 -13.70 20.50
N MET A 107 -19.23 -13.97 19.19
CA MET A 107 -18.07 -13.72 18.36
C MET A 107 -17.71 -12.23 18.34
N LEU A 108 -18.68 -11.34 18.09
CA LEU A 108 -18.46 -9.88 18.08
C LEU A 108 -17.91 -9.41 19.43
N THR A 109 -18.54 -9.82 20.54
CA THR A 109 -18.10 -9.45 21.88
C THR A 109 -16.69 -9.95 22.19
N TYR A 110 -16.39 -11.20 21.80
CA TYR A 110 -15.10 -11.81 22.06
C TYR A 110 -13.97 -11.13 21.29
N TRP A 111 -14.13 -10.95 19.97
CA TRP A 111 -13.10 -10.42 19.11
C TRP A 111 -12.97 -8.90 19.16
N LYS A 112 -14.07 -8.17 19.42
CA LYS A 112 -14.03 -6.74 19.66
C LYS A 112 -13.08 -6.34 20.81
N ALA A 113 -12.92 -7.21 21.79
CA ALA A 113 -11.99 -7.01 22.90
C ALA A 113 -10.56 -7.50 22.61
N ARG A 114 -10.33 -8.30 21.56
CA ARG A 114 -9.10 -9.06 21.31
C ARG A 114 -8.47 -8.83 19.95
N ASN A 115 -9.18 -8.18 19.02
CA ASN A 115 -8.59 -7.83 17.74
C ASN A 115 -7.38 -6.91 17.95
N THR A 116 -6.44 -6.96 17.00
CA THR A 116 -5.17 -6.24 17.11
C THR A 116 -5.37 -4.73 17.17
N TYR A 117 -6.33 -4.18 16.43
CA TYR A 117 -6.65 -2.76 16.44
C TYR A 117 -6.94 -2.24 17.86
N GLU A 118 -7.87 -2.88 18.56
CA GLU A 118 -8.22 -2.52 19.95
C GLU A 118 -7.04 -2.70 20.92
N GLN A 119 -6.20 -3.71 20.69
CA GLN A 119 -5.01 -3.93 21.52
C GLN A 119 -3.98 -2.81 21.33
N VAL A 120 -3.75 -2.35 20.10
CA VAL A 120 -2.88 -1.20 19.81
C VAL A 120 -3.42 0.06 20.49
N LEU A 121 -4.72 0.35 20.35
CA LEU A 121 -5.34 1.51 20.99
C LEU A 121 -5.18 1.48 22.52
N ARG A 122 -5.38 0.32 23.15
CA ARG A 122 -5.21 0.17 24.61
C ARG A 122 -3.76 0.32 25.05
N ASN A 123 -2.81 -0.10 24.23
CA ASN A 123 -1.38 0.01 24.51
C ASN A 123 -0.85 1.44 24.30
N THR A 124 -1.54 2.25 23.51
CA THR A 124 -1.16 3.63 23.25
C THR A 124 -1.51 4.52 24.45
N PRO A 125 -0.56 5.29 25.03
CA PRO A 125 -0.82 6.20 26.12
C PRO A 125 -1.89 7.25 25.82
N SER A 126 -2.61 7.68 26.86
CA SER A 126 -3.75 8.59 26.72
C SER A 126 -3.39 9.98 26.20
N ASP A 127 -2.19 10.47 26.49
CA ASP A 127 -1.67 11.73 25.97
C ASP A 127 -1.46 11.66 24.46
N ILE A 128 -0.93 10.56 23.95
CA ILE A 128 -0.81 10.34 22.49
C ILE A 128 -2.18 10.19 21.85
N ARG A 129 -3.09 9.39 22.44
CA ARG A 129 -4.46 9.24 21.92
C ARG A 129 -5.27 10.52 21.88
N SER A 130 -4.96 11.50 22.73
CA SER A 130 -5.61 12.81 22.71
C SER A 130 -5.17 13.67 21.52
N ILE A 131 -3.95 13.47 21.02
CA ILE A 131 -3.38 14.18 19.86
C ILE A 131 -3.76 13.47 18.56
N ILE A 132 -3.70 12.13 18.60
CA ILE A 132 -4.01 11.25 17.47
C ILE A 132 -5.22 10.41 17.89
N PRO A 133 -6.45 10.93 17.72
CA PRO A 133 -7.65 10.19 18.05
C PRO A 133 -7.77 8.98 17.10
N SER A 134 -8.50 7.95 17.56
CA SER A 134 -8.76 6.74 16.77
C SER A 134 -9.28 7.06 15.36
N GLU A 135 -9.40 6.06 14.45
CA GLU A 135 -9.81 6.20 13.03
C GLU A 135 -11.13 6.98 12.79
N GLN A 136 -11.41 8.00 13.56
CA GLN A 136 -12.58 8.86 13.39
C GLN A 136 -12.39 9.92 12.29
N TRP A 137 -11.21 9.99 11.68
CA TRP A 137 -10.92 10.93 10.59
C TRP A 137 -11.90 10.82 9.40
N LYS A 138 -12.59 9.70 9.26
CA LYS A 138 -13.65 9.52 8.26
C LYS A 138 -14.93 10.29 8.61
N THR A 139 -15.16 10.58 9.90
CA THR A 139 -16.43 11.10 10.43
C THR A 139 -16.29 12.39 11.20
N GLN A 140 -15.08 12.86 11.51
CA GLN A 140 -14.83 14.10 12.23
C GLN A 140 -13.49 14.75 11.83
N PRO A 141 -13.32 16.07 12.06
CA PRO A 141 -12.07 16.76 11.81
C PRO A 141 -10.94 16.23 12.67
N VAL A 142 -9.80 15.91 12.04
CA VAL A 142 -8.53 15.58 12.71
C VAL A 142 -7.37 16.18 11.91
N ALA A 143 -6.27 16.51 12.59
CA ALA A 143 -5.04 16.94 11.94
C ALA A 143 -4.12 15.75 11.64
N ALA A 144 -4.12 14.75 12.52
CA ALA A 144 -3.38 13.51 12.38
C ALA A 144 -4.24 12.33 12.79
N SER A 145 -4.07 11.19 12.15
CA SER A 145 -4.82 9.98 12.48
C SER A 145 -3.90 8.77 12.55
N PRO A 146 -4.16 7.82 13.47
CA PRO A 146 -3.49 6.54 13.47
C PRO A 146 -4.03 5.68 12.32
N ILE A 147 -3.16 4.93 11.71
CA ILE A 147 -3.48 3.84 10.81
C ILE A 147 -2.88 2.58 11.43
N ILE A 148 -3.54 1.45 11.33
CA ILE A 148 -2.99 0.16 11.69
C ILE A 148 -2.96 -0.66 10.42
N ARG A 149 -1.86 -0.52 9.71
CA ARG A 149 -1.62 -1.17 8.44
C ARG A 149 -0.23 -1.79 8.47
N MET A 150 -0.16 -3.04 8.12
CA MET A 150 1.10 -3.78 8.08
C MET A 150 1.30 -4.35 6.67
N ALA A 151 1.09 -3.49 5.66
CA ALA A 151 1.42 -3.76 4.27
C ALA A 151 2.94 -3.75 4.05
N GLY A 152 3.41 -4.35 2.95
CA GLY A 152 4.80 -4.25 2.54
C GLY A 152 5.74 -5.28 3.16
N ALA A 153 5.20 -6.38 3.68
CA ALA A 153 6.04 -7.51 4.02
C ALA A 153 6.46 -8.24 2.73
N PHE A 154 7.66 -7.99 2.27
CA PHE A 154 8.29 -8.76 1.19
C PHE A 154 9.09 -9.90 1.81
N ILE A 155 8.79 -11.14 1.45
CA ILE A 155 9.51 -12.33 1.92
C ILE A 155 10.52 -12.80 0.87
N ASP A 156 11.54 -13.53 1.31
CA ASP A 156 12.59 -14.09 0.46
C ASP A 156 12.06 -15.25 -0.40
N PHE A 157 11.34 -14.91 -1.47
CA PHE A 157 10.86 -15.89 -2.43
C PHE A 157 11.99 -16.58 -3.19
N ASP A 158 13.12 -15.89 -3.42
CA ASP A 158 14.27 -16.47 -4.08
C ASP A 158 14.88 -17.62 -3.27
N LYS A 159 15.05 -17.41 -1.96
CA LYS A 159 15.43 -18.46 -1.03
C LYS A 159 14.41 -19.60 -1.02
N LEU A 160 13.11 -19.27 -0.95
CA LEU A 160 12.05 -20.27 -0.92
C LEU A 160 12.10 -21.21 -2.12
N VAL A 161 12.22 -20.69 -3.35
CA VAL A 161 12.32 -21.54 -4.55
C VAL A 161 13.65 -22.29 -4.66
N SER A 162 14.73 -21.72 -4.09
CA SER A 162 16.05 -22.33 -4.14
C SER A 162 16.19 -23.54 -3.23
N ILE A 163 15.67 -23.47 -1.99
CA ILE A 163 15.85 -24.54 -0.99
C ILE A 163 14.58 -25.34 -0.70
N GLY A 164 13.41 -24.82 -1.06
CA GLY A 164 12.11 -25.45 -0.82
C GLY A 164 11.76 -25.65 0.65
N ILE A 165 10.62 -26.28 0.91
CA ILE A 165 10.17 -26.61 2.28
C ILE A 165 11.21 -27.45 3.05
N PRO A 166 11.85 -28.49 2.45
CA PRO A 166 12.86 -29.27 3.15
C PRO A 166 14.10 -28.46 3.57
N GLY A 167 14.49 -27.47 2.76
CA GLY A 167 15.60 -26.58 3.10
C GLY A 167 15.27 -25.65 4.26
N LEU A 168 14.05 -25.08 4.29
CA LEU A 168 13.58 -24.28 5.42
C LEU A 168 13.56 -25.10 6.73
N ARG A 169 13.08 -26.35 6.69
CA ARG A 169 13.12 -27.24 7.88
C ARG A 169 14.54 -27.47 8.40
N LYS A 170 15.52 -27.60 7.49
CA LYS A 170 16.94 -27.72 7.88
C LYS A 170 17.46 -26.47 8.55
N GLU A 171 17.12 -25.29 8.03
CA GLU A 171 17.53 -24.03 8.66
C GLU A 171 16.89 -23.83 10.03
N ILE A 172 15.60 -24.15 10.18
CA ILE A 172 14.89 -24.10 11.46
C ILE A 172 15.51 -25.06 12.46
N ALA A 173 15.80 -26.30 12.05
CA ALA A 173 16.44 -27.28 12.91
C ALA A 173 17.83 -26.83 13.37
N ALA A 174 18.66 -26.29 12.47
CA ALA A 174 19.96 -25.73 12.80
C ALA A 174 19.87 -24.56 13.79
N ALA A 175 18.91 -23.64 13.57
CA ALA A 175 18.67 -22.52 14.48
C ALA A 175 18.20 -23.00 15.87
N LYS A 176 17.38 -24.04 15.93
CA LYS A 176 16.95 -24.69 17.17
C LYS A 176 18.11 -25.34 17.90
N GLU A 177 18.98 -26.07 17.18
CA GLU A 177 20.18 -26.69 17.77
C GLU A 177 21.14 -25.68 18.38
N ALA A 178 21.16 -24.44 17.83
CA ALA A 178 21.96 -23.33 18.35
C ALA A 178 21.36 -22.64 19.59
N CYS A 179 20.14 -22.95 20.02
CA CYS A 179 19.48 -22.29 21.17
C CYS A 179 20.32 -22.30 22.48
N PRO A 180 21.06 -23.40 22.86
CA PRO A 180 21.88 -23.35 24.05
C PRO A 180 22.95 -22.26 24.03
N ASP A 181 23.47 -21.91 22.85
CA ASP A 181 24.54 -20.95 22.67
C ASP A 181 23.97 -19.52 22.49
N THR A 182 22.81 -19.39 21.86
CA THR A 182 22.16 -18.10 21.55
C THR A 182 21.23 -17.62 22.67
N GLY A 183 20.73 -18.54 23.51
CA GLY A 183 19.72 -18.22 24.52
C GLY A 183 18.30 -18.07 23.97
N ASN A 184 18.07 -18.45 22.70
CA ASN A 184 16.76 -18.42 22.06
C ASN A 184 15.83 -19.50 22.62
N ASP A 185 14.50 -19.31 22.53
CA ASP A 185 13.51 -20.27 22.99
C ASP A 185 13.28 -21.36 21.92
N PRO A 186 13.58 -22.63 22.18
CA PRO A 186 13.36 -23.74 21.24
C PRO A 186 11.87 -23.92 20.86
N VAL A 187 10.94 -23.51 21.71
CA VAL A 187 9.49 -23.58 21.45
C VAL A 187 9.12 -22.77 20.21
N TYR A 188 9.78 -21.64 19.98
CA TYR A 188 9.54 -20.83 18.78
C TYR A 188 9.84 -21.63 17.50
N PHE A 189 10.99 -22.30 17.44
CA PHE A 189 11.41 -23.10 16.28
C PHE A 189 10.54 -24.34 16.07
N ASP A 190 10.08 -25.00 17.13
CA ASP A 190 9.10 -26.08 17.04
C ASP A 190 7.78 -25.61 16.42
N CYS A 191 7.38 -24.40 16.73
CA CYS A 191 6.18 -23.79 16.14
C CYS A 191 6.38 -23.42 14.68
N LEU A 192 7.58 -22.93 14.29
CA LEU A 192 7.92 -22.69 12.88
C LEU A 192 7.85 -23.97 12.05
N ASP A 193 8.44 -25.06 12.54
CA ASP A 193 8.39 -26.35 11.85
C ASP A 193 6.95 -26.89 11.75
N GLY A 194 6.16 -26.73 12.82
CA GLY A 194 4.73 -27.06 12.81
C GLY A 194 3.90 -26.20 11.87
N ALA A 195 4.31 -24.97 11.58
CA ALA A 195 3.65 -24.12 10.57
C ALA A 195 3.94 -24.62 9.15
N LEU A 196 5.13 -25.18 8.91
CA LEU A 196 5.44 -25.86 7.64
C LEU A 196 4.63 -27.14 7.44
N ASP A 197 4.22 -27.85 8.53
CA ASP A 197 3.27 -28.95 8.40
C ASP A 197 1.93 -28.48 7.86
N VAL A 198 1.42 -27.32 8.33
CA VAL A 198 0.19 -26.73 7.80
C VAL A 198 0.33 -26.36 6.32
N LEU A 199 1.48 -25.86 5.89
CA LEU A 199 1.76 -25.58 4.47
C LEU A 199 1.72 -26.88 3.64
N VAL A 200 2.33 -27.94 4.12
CA VAL A 200 2.31 -29.26 3.46
C VAL A 200 0.87 -29.77 3.33
N ASP A 201 0.07 -29.65 4.39
CA ASP A 201 -1.35 -30.03 4.36
C ASP A 201 -2.14 -29.20 3.31
N CYS A 202 -1.85 -27.91 3.18
CA CYS A 202 -2.46 -27.08 2.13
C CYS A 202 -2.07 -27.54 0.72
N CYS A 203 -0.79 -27.85 0.50
CA CYS A 203 -0.33 -28.36 -0.80
C CYS A 203 -1.03 -29.68 -1.15
N HIS A 204 -1.17 -30.61 -0.19
CA HIS A 204 -1.90 -31.86 -0.41
C HIS A 204 -3.39 -31.61 -0.68
N ALA A 205 -4.04 -30.70 0.02
CA ALA A 205 -5.45 -30.36 -0.22
C ALA A 205 -5.66 -29.83 -1.64
N TYR A 206 -4.77 -28.96 -2.14
CA TYR A 206 -4.85 -28.49 -3.52
C TYR A 206 -4.55 -29.59 -4.55
N ALA A 207 -3.62 -30.50 -4.25
CA ALA A 207 -3.41 -31.70 -5.08
C ALA A 207 -4.69 -32.54 -5.17
N ASP A 208 -5.38 -32.76 -4.04
CA ASP A 208 -6.64 -33.51 -4.01
C ASP A 208 -7.74 -32.82 -4.83
N PHE A 209 -7.86 -31.48 -4.78
CA PHE A 209 -8.79 -30.74 -5.64
C PHE A 209 -8.45 -30.92 -7.12
N ALA A 210 -7.15 -30.87 -7.50
CA ALA A 210 -6.73 -31.07 -8.88
C ALA A 210 -6.99 -32.50 -9.36
N ILE A 211 -6.74 -33.52 -8.53
CA ILE A 211 -7.04 -34.93 -8.82
C ILE A 211 -8.55 -35.12 -9.04
N ALA A 212 -9.37 -34.53 -8.17
CA ALA A 212 -10.83 -34.64 -8.29
C ALA A 212 -11.33 -34.00 -9.59
N GLU A 213 -10.81 -32.83 -9.97
CA GLU A 213 -11.14 -32.17 -11.22
C GLU A 213 -10.66 -32.98 -12.43
N ALA A 214 -9.44 -33.53 -12.41
CA ALA A 214 -8.91 -34.43 -13.46
C ALA A 214 -9.74 -35.69 -13.63
N GLY A 215 -10.38 -36.17 -12.55
CA GLY A 215 -11.26 -37.34 -12.55
C GLY A 215 -12.64 -37.09 -13.15
N THR A 216 -13.12 -35.87 -13.09
CA THR A 216 -14.50 -35.50 -13.52
C THR A 216 -14.56 -34.82 -14.88
N THR A 217 -13.51 -34.10 -15.26
CA THR A 217 -13.47 -33.35 -16.53
C THR A 217 -13.50 -34.27 -17.77
N GLN A 218 -14.26 -33.87 -18.78
CA GLN A 218 -14.28 -34.54 -20.10
C GLN A 218 -13.28 -33.93 -21.09
N ASN A 219 -12.64 -32.80 -20.73
CA ASN A 219 -11.64 -32.14 -21.57
C ASN A 219 -10.27 -32.80 -21.38
N PRO A 220 -9.69 -33.46 -22.43
CA PRO A 220 -8.41 -34.14 -22.29
C PRO A 220 -7.25 -33.22 -21.92
N GLN A 221 -7.23 -31.98 -22.42
CA GLN A 221 -6.21 -30.99 -22.07
C GLN A 221 -6.32 -30.60 -20.60
N ARG A 222 -7.52 -30.28 -20.15
CA ARG A 222 -7.81 -29.96 -18.74
C ARG A 222 -7.37 -31.09 -17.80
N LYS A 223 -7.62 -32.33 -18.21
CA LYS A 223 -7.20 -33.51 -17.43
C LYS A 223 -5.69 -33.54 -17.25
N VAL A 224 -4.91 -33.29 -18.31
CA VAL A 224 -3.45 -33.23 -18.25
C VAL A 224 -2.98 -32.06 -17.41
N GLU A 225 -3.55 -30.89 -17.56
CA GLU A 225 -3.24 -29.69 -16.77
C GLU A 225 -3.45 -29.96 -15.28
N MET A 226 -4.60 -30.53 -14.91
CA MET A 226 -4.91 -30.83 -13.49
C MET A 226 -4.03 -31.94 -12.90
N GLN A 227 -3.66 -32.94 -13.70
CA GLN A 227 -2.72 -33.96 -13.24
C GLN A 227 -1.32 -33.35 -13.00
N SER A 228 -0.84 -32.52 -13.92
CA SER A 228 0.44 -31.82 -13.75
C SER A 228 0.45 -30.90 -12.54
N LEU A 229 -0.67 -30.22 -12.29
CA LEU A 229 -0.86 -29.37 -11.11
C LEU A 229 -0.82 -30.19 -9.81
N ALA A 230 -1.53 -31.31 -9.77
CA ALA A 230 -1.50 -32.21 -8.62
C ALA A 230 -0.09 -32.73 -8.32
N ASP A 231 0.61 -33.19 -9.37
CA ASP A 231 1.98 -33.67 -9.26
C ASP A 231 2.93 -32.57 -8.75
N ALA A 232 2.78 -31.33 -9.21
CA ALA A 232 3.54 -30.17 -8.74
C ALA A 232 3.28 -29.87 -7.26
N CYS A 233 2.01 -29.79 -6.85
CA CYS A 233 1.63 -29.56 -5.46
C CYS A 233 2.17 -30.66 -4.51
N ILE A 234 2.21 -31.90 -4.94
CA ILE A 234 2.80 -33.01 -4.16
C ILE A 234 4.33 -32.87 -4.11
N ALA A 235 4.97 -32.60 -5.24
CA ALA A 235 6.43 -32.55 -5.35
C ALA A 235 7.07 -31.50 -4.45
N ILE A 236 6.51 -30.28 -4.38
CA ILE A 236 7.03 -29.18 -3.58
C ILE A 236 6.99 -29.45 -2.06
N THR A 237 6.24 -30.44 -1.60
CA THR A 237 6.21 -30.83 -0.19
C THR A 237 7.48 -31.57 0.26
N SER A 238 8.19 -32.21 -0.66
CA SER A 238 9.29 -33.10 -0.37
C SER A 238 10.65 -32.70 -0.96
N ARG A 239 10.68 -31.81 -1.91
CA ARG A 239 11.89 -31.27 -2.54
C ARG A 239 11.71 -29.81 -2.96
N ALA A 240 12.82 -29.15 -3.27
CA ALA A 240 12.80 -27.85 -3.93
C ALA A 240 12.16 -27.95 -5.33
N PRO A 241 11.56 -26.88 -5.87
CA PRO A 241 11.02 -26.84 -7.22
C PRO A 241 12.03 -27.30 -8.28
N SER A 242 11.54 -27.86 -9.37
CA SER A 242 12.33 -28.27 -10.53
C SER A 242 11.73 -27.79 -11.86
N SER A 243 10.65 -27.00 -11.81
CA SER A 243 10.00 -26.40 -12.96
C SER A 243 9.36 -25.07 -12.61
N LEU A 244 9.00 -24.27 -13.62
CA LEU A 244 8.29 -23.03 -13.44
C LEU A 244 6.95 -23.21 -12.71
N LEU A 245 6.19 -24.26 -13.06
CA LEU A 245 4.91 -24.57 -12.40
C LEU A 245 5.11 -24.82 -10.90
N GLU A 246 6.08 -25.65 -10.54
CA GLU A 246 6.39 -25.94 -9.13
C GLU A 246 6.87 -24.70 -8.37
N ALA A 247 7.68 -23.84 -9.01
CA ALA A 247 8.15 -22.60 -8.41
C ALA A 247 7.00 -21.62 -8.16
N ILE A 248 6.09 -21.44 -9.13
CA ILE A 248 4.89 -20.62 -8.99
C ILE A 248 4.01 -21.15 -7.85
N GLU A 249 3.70 -22.46 -7.85
CA GLU A 249 2.81 -23.04 -6.83
C GLU A 249 3.40 -22.91 -5.42
N LEU A 250 4.70 -23.14 -5.24
CA LEU A 250 5.35 -22.98 -3.94
C LEU A 250 5.27 -21.54 -3.45
N CYS A 251 5.63 -20.56 -4.29
CA CYS A 251 5.57 -19.14 -3.93
C CYS A 251 4.14 -18.72 -3.62
N TRP A 252 3.19 -19.13 -4.46
CA TRP A 252 1.81 -18.72 -4.35
C TRP A 252 1.13 -19.30 -3.10
N ILE A 253 1.21 -20.62 -2.89
CA ILE A 253 0.58 -21.28 -1.71
C ILE A 253 1.24 -20.79 -0.42
N TYR A 254 2.58 -20.61 -0.40
CA TYR A 254 3.27 -20.04 0.75
C TYR A 254 2.81 -18.60 1.03
N GLY A 255 2.73 -17.76 -0.01
CA GLY A 255 2.27 -16.37 0.07
C GLY A 255 0.85 -16.27 0.64
N LEU A 256 -0.05 -17.17 0.26
CA LEU A 256 -1.41 -17.24 0.82
C LEU A 256 -1.42 -17.45 2.33
N MET A 257 -0.46 -18.25 2.87
CA MET A 257 -0.34 -18.46 4.31
C MET A 257 0.33 -17.29 5.05
N CYS A 258 0.98 -16.38 4.33
CA CYS A 258 1.55 -15.16 4.91
C CYS A 258 0.52 -14.02 5.04
N PRO A 259 -0.70 -14.18 4.60
CA PRO A 259 -1.63 -13.21 3.98
C PRO A 259 -0.90 -12.04 3.32
N LEU A 260 0.14 -12.39 2.56
CA LEU A 260 0.88 -11.39 1.79
C LEU A 260 0.03 -10.88 0.65
N ILE A 261 0.23 -9.63 0.39
CA ILE A 261 -0.36 -8.92 -0.72
C ILE A 261 0.70 -8.27 -1.63
N GLU A 262 1.98 -8.43 -1.26
CA GLU A 262 3.14 -7.95 -2.02
C GLU A 262 3.98 -9.15 -2.50
N PHE A 263 4.19 -9.23 -3.82
CA PHE A 263 4.84 -10.37 -4.46
C PHE A 263 6.27 -10.08 -4.91
N GLY A 264 6.75 -8.86 -4.69
CA GLY A 264 8.15 -8.49 -4.89
C GLY A 264 8.64 -8.61 -6.33
N ARG A 265 9.94 -8.83 -6.47
CA ARG A 265 10.64 -8.90 -7.76
C ARG A 265 10.47 -10.27 -8.42
N MET A 266 9.29 -10.46 -9.03
CA MET A 266 8.89 -11.73 -9.60
C MET A 266 9.80 -12.19 -10.75
N ASP A 267 10.39 -11.29 -11.48
CA ASP A 267 11.38 -11.57 -12.52
C ASP A 267 12.71 -12.13 -11.96
N GLU A 268 13.04 -11.82 -10.71
CA GLU A 268 14.24 -12.32 -10.05
C GLU A 268 14.07 -13.78 -9.61
N TYR A 269 12.98 -14.11 -8.90
CA TYR A 269 12.79 -15.45 -8.37
C TYR A 269 12.13 -16.44 -9.32
N LEU A 270 11.46 -16.00 -10.41
CA LEU A 270 10.87 -16.87 -11.43
C LEU A 270 11.58 -16.84 -12.79
N GLY A 271 12.42 -15.84 -13.06
CA GLY A 271 13.03 -15.65 -14.38
C GLY A 271 13.91 -16.81 -14.83
N ASP A 272 14.71 -17.39 -13.95
CA ASP A 272 15.55 -18.55 -14.26
C ASP A 272 14.71 -19.79 -14.53
N TRP A 273 13.63 -20.04 -13.79
CA TRP A 273 12.70 -21.14 -14.02
C TRP A 273 11.96 -20.99 -15.35
N TYR A 274 11.51 -19.78 -15.67
CA TYR A 274 10.89 -19.42 -16.93
C TYR A 274 11.82 -19.75 -18.13
N ALA A 275 13.05 -19.27 -18.08
CA ALA A 275 14.02 -19.48 -19.14
C ALA A 275 14.41 -20.96 -19.25
N HIS A 276 14.67 -21.63 -18.14
CA HIS A 276 15.05 -23.05 -18.10
C HIS A 276 14.01 -23.94 -18.79
N ASP A 277 12.74 -23.81 -18.44
CA ASP A 277 11.70 -24.71 -18.95
C ASP A 277 11.41 -24.48 -20.44
N ILE A 278 11.52 -23.23 -20.91
CA ILE A 278 11.38 -22.90 -22.34
C ILE A 278 12.58 -23.42 -23.15
N ASP A 279 13.81 -23.16 -22.68
CA ASP A 279 15.03 -23.55 -23.36
C ASP A 279 15.19 -25.09 -23.41
N ALA A 280 14.74 -25.77 -22.36
CA ALA A 280 14.66 -27.23 -22.30
C ALA A 280 13.46 -27.83 -23.05
N GLN A 281 12.59 -26.99 -23.63
CA GLN A 281 11.37 -27.40 -24.35
C GLN A 281 10.40 -28.21 -23.47
N VAL A 282 10.40 -27.98 -22.16
CA VAL A 282 9.42 -28.55 -21.23
C VAL A 282 8.05 -27.92 -21.45
N ILE A 283 8.02 -26.62 -21.62
CA ILE A 283 6.83 -25.83 -21.95
C ILE A 283 7.13 -24.85 -23.10
N THR A 284 6.07 -24.34 -23.73
CA THR A 284 6.16 -23.26 -24.72
C THR A 284 6.03 -21.89 -24.03
N GLU A 285 6.47 -20.81 -24.70
CA GLU A 285 6.25 -19.43 -24.24
C GLU A 285 4.75 -19.14 -24.02
N GLU A 286 3.88 -19.67 -24.86
CA GLU A 286 2.42 -19.51 -24.70
C GLU A 286 1.91 -20.19 -23.42
N GLN A 287 2.40 -21.37 -23.09
CA GLN A 287 2.04 -22.06 -21.85
C GLN A 287 2.56 -21.31 -20.63
N ALA A 288 3.80 -20.83 -20.67
CA ALA A 288 4.37 -20.01 -19.59
C ALA A 288 3.58 -18.70 -19.41
N LEU A 289 3.22 -18.02 -20.52
CA LEU A 289 2.39 -16.81 -20.46
C LEU A 289 1.01 -17.09 -19.83
N ARG A 290 0.38 -18.22 -20.15
CA ARG A 290 -0.89 -18.61 -19.52
C ARG A 290 -0.76 -18.83 -18.01
N MET A 291 0.36 -19.39 -17.53
CA MET A 291 0.63 -19.53 -16.10
C MET A 291 0.74 -18.15 -15.42
N ILE A 292 1.50 -17.21 -16.02
CA ILE A 292 1.64 -15.85 -15.48
C ILE A 292 0.28 -15.11 -15.50
N GLN A 293 -0.50 -15.24 -16.58
CA GLN A 293 -1.84 -14.68 -16.67
C GLN A 293 -2.76 -15.21 -15.56
N ASN A 294 -2.75 -16.52 -15.32
CA ASN A 294 -3.57 -17.11 -14.26
C ASN A 294 -3.10 -16.69 -12.87
N LEU A 295 -1.78 -16.60 -12.64
CA LEU A 295 -1.24 -16.06 -11.39
C LEU A 295 -1.74 -14.63 -11.15
N PHE A 296 -1.78 -13.77 -12.19
CA PHE A 296 -2.31 -12.41 -12.07
C PHE A 296 -3.81 -12.39 -11.73
N VAL A 297 -4.59 -13.31 -12.33
CA VAL A 297 -6.01 -13.49 -11.97
C VAL A 297 -6.17 -13.96 -10.52
N LEU A 298 -5.31 -14.86 -10.05
CA LEU A 298 -5.33 -15.32 -8.65
C LEU A 298 -4.95 -14.19 -7.67
N ILE A 299 -3.97 -13.36 -8.02
CA ILE A 299 -3.61 -12.16 -7.24
C ILE A 299 -4.80 -11.19 -7.16
N ASP A 300 -5.48 -10.93 -8.29
CA ASP A 300 -6.68 -10.08 -8.30
C ASP A 300 -7.81 -10.67 -7.43
N SER A 301 -7.91 -12.00 -7.39
CA SER A 301 -8.91 -12.70 -6.58
C SER A 301 -8.76 -12.49 -5.07
N LEU A 302 -7.60 -12.03 -4.59
CA LEU A 302 -7.41 -11.62 -3.20
C LEU A 302 -8.12 -10.31 -2.87
N ASP A 303 -8.53 -9.52 -3.87
CA ASP A 303 -9.26 -8.25 -3.75
C ASP A 303 -8.63 -7.27 -2.72
N CYS A 304 -7.31 -7.19 -2.74
CA CYS A 304 -6.54 -6.25 -1.93
C CYS A 304 -6.63 -4.88 -2.57
N GLU A 305 -7.40 -3.97 -2.02
CA GLU A 305 -7.68 -2.66 -2.65
C GLU A 305 -6.42 -1.83 -2.93
N THR A 306 -5.35 -2.00 -2.16
CA THR A 306 -4.20 -1.09 -2.16
C THR A 306 -2.88 -1.70 -2.63
N ASP A 307 -2.76 -3.01 -2.67
CA ASP A 307 -1.48 -3.72 -2.75
C ASP A 307 -1.49 -4.77 -3.88
N GLY A 308 -0.91 -5.94 -3.71
CA GLY A 308 -0.81 -6.94 -4.78
C GLY A 308 0.27 -6.59 -5.80
N ARG A 309 1.41 -6.07 -5.32
CA ARG A 309 2.45 -5.57 -6.20
C ARG A 309 3.35 -6.67 -6.75
N VAL A 310 3.48 -6.67 -8.07
CA VAL A 310 4.49 -7.44 -8.83
C VAL A 310 5.47 -6.46 -9.43
N ILE A 311 6.75 -6.65 -9.14
CA ILE A 311 7.84 -5.78 -9.58
C ILE A 311 8.72 -6.55 -10.57
N VAL A 312 9.14 -5.86 -11.62
CA VAL A 312 10.09 -6.37 -12.62
C VAL A 312 11.11 -5.31 -13.00
N GLY A 313 12.24 -5.71 -13.54
CA GLY A 313 13.27 -4.81 -14.08
C GLY A 313 14.18 -4.16 -13.04
N GLY A 314 14.98 -3.20 -13.46
CA GLY A 314 15.93 -2.41 -12.66
C GLY A 314 17.21 -3.11 -12.27
N TYR A 315 18.05 -2.41 -11.50
CA TYR A 315 19.34 -2.93 -11.03
C TYR A 315 19.21 -4.01 -9.94
N GLY A 316 20.33 -4.68 -9.65
CA GLY A 316 20.47 -5.65 -8.57
C GLY A 316 19.91 -7.03 -8.88
N ARG A 317 19.57 -7.34 -10.14
CA ARG A 317 19.12 -8.67 -10.58
C ARG A 317 20.31 -9.61 -10.80
N ARG A 318 20.21 -10.84 -10.28
CA ARG A 318 21.25 -11.85 -10.38
C ARG A 318 21.50 -12.31 -11.83
N ASN A 319 20.40 -12.53 -12.57
CA ASN A 319 20.44 -12.94 -13.98
C ASN A 319 19.53 -12.03 -14.84
N PRO A 320 20.03 -10.82 -15.22
CA PRO A 320 19.20 -9.86 -15.95
C PRO A 320 18.64 -10.39 -17.27
N VAL A 321 19.37 -11.28 -17.97
CA VAL A 321 18.94 -11.83 -19.27
C VAL A 321 17.65 -12.67 -19.10
N ASN A 322 17.62 -13.57 -18.12
CA ASN A 322 16.44 -14.40 -17.88
C ASN A 322 15.31 -13.59 -17.25
N ALA A 323 15.63 -12.64 -16.37
CA ALA A 323 14.68 -11.73 -15.78
C ALA A 323 14.00 -10.84 -16.84
N ASP A 324 14.75 -10.35 -17.85
CA ASP A 324 14.19 -9.55 -18.94
C ASP A 324 13.22 -10.36 -19.82
N ARG A 325 13.50 -11.65 -20.05
CA ARG A 325 12.57 -12.56 -20.76
C ARG A 325 11.25 -12.72 -19.99
N PHE A 326 11.34 -12.94 -18.68
CA PHE A 326 10.16 -13.00 -17.81
C PHE A 326 9.43 -11.64 -17.78
N CYS A 327 10.15 -10.51 -17.70
CA CYS A 327 9.60 -9.17 -17.70
C CYS A 327 8.72 -8.91 -18.94
N LEU A 328 9.17 -9.31 -20.14
CA LEU A 328 8.38 -9.19 -21.37
C LEU A 328 7.10 -10.01 -21.31
N ALA A 329 7.16 -11.25 -20.81
CA ALA A 329 5.98 -12.11 -20.63
C ALA A 329 5.01 -11.52 -19.59
N ALA A 330 5.53 -10.96 -18.49
CA ALA A 330 4.73 -10.30 -17.46
C ALA A 330 4.08 -9.01 -17.97
N CYS A 331 4.75 -8.22 -18.81
CA CYS A 331 4.15 -7.09 -19.52
C CYS A 331 2.96 -7.51 -20.40
N GLU A 332 3.12 -8.62 -21.14
CA GLU A 332 2.04 -9.17 -21.99
C GLU A 332 0.88 -9.72 -21.14
N ALA A 333 1.18 -10.38 -20.01
CA ALA A 333 0.16 -10.82 -19.05
C ALA A 333 -0.61 -9.61 -18.48
N CYS A 334 0.09 -8.56 -18.03
CA CYS A 334 -0.54 -7.32 -17.56
C CYS A 334 -1.42 -6.65 -18.62
N ARG A 335 -0.99 -6.67 -19.89
CA ARG A 335 -1.74 -6.09 -20.99
C ARG A 335 -3.04 -6.84 -21.28
N THR A 336 -3.03 -8.16 -21.16
CA THR A 336 -4.13 -9.07 -21.54
C THR A 336 -5.06 -9.41 -20.39
N VAL A 337 -4.55 -9.50 -19.15
CA VAL A 337 -5.36 -9.63 -17.93
C VAL A 337 -5.82 -8.25 -17.52
N LYS A 338 -7.08 -7.91 -17.82
CA LYS A 338 -7.63 -6.57 -17.63
C LYS A 338 -8.24 -6.38 -16.22
N GLU A 339 -7.54 -6.83 -15.19
CA GLU A 339 -7.95 -6.65 -13.81
C GLU A 339 -7.22 -5.47 -13.14
N ILE A 340 -7.64 -5.08 -11.95
CA ILE A 340 -7.01 -3.97 -11.19
C ILE A 340 -5.73 -4.38 -10.46
N LEU A 341 -5.54 -5.66 -10.23
CA LEU A 341 -4.34 -6.26 -9.67
C LEU A 341 -3.74 -7.28 -10.66
N PRO A 342 -2.44 -7.62 -10.52
CA PRO A 342 -1.48 -7.02 -9.59
C PRO A 342 -1.18 -5.55 -9.92
N GLN A 343 -0.71 -4.79 -8.93
CA GLN A 343 -0.11 -3.49 -9.18
C GLN A 343 1.25 -3.69 -9.88
N PHE A 344 1.19 -3.89 -11.18
CA PHE A 344 2.36 -4.20 -11.98
C PHE A 344 3.31 -2.99 -12.08
N THR A 345 4.56 -3.20 -11.71
CA THR A 345 5.56 -2.15 -11.54
C THR A 345 6.81 -2.48 -12.35
N LEU A 346 7.27 -1.53 -13.15
CA LEU A 346 8.57 -1.57 -13.82
C LEU A 346 9.55 -0.66 -13.07
N ARG A 347 10.59 -1.23 -12.48
CA ARG A 347 11.83 -0.52 -12.19
C ARG A 347 12.65 -0.50 -13.47
N PHE A 348 13.22 0.63 -13.79
CA PHE A 348 14.04 0.76 -15.00
C PHE A 348 15.28 1.61 -14.73
N ASP A 349 16.30 1.40 -15.54
CA ASP A 349 17.58 2.09 -15.54
C ASP A 349 17.99 2.42 -16.98
N LYS A 350 19.17 3.02 -17.16
CA LYS A 350 19.68 3.39 -18.48
C LYS A 350 19.98 2.19 -19.39
N ASP A 351 20.16 1.00 -18.80
CA ASP A 351 20.51 -0.23 -19.50
C ASP A 351 19.27 -1.11 -19.79
N THR A 352 18.09 -0.66 -19.38
CA THR A 352 16.80 -1.37 -19.62
C THR A 352 16.57 -1.54 -21.13
N PRO A 353 16.33 -2.79 -21.62
CA PRO A 353 16.10 -3.06 -23.02
C PRO A 353 14.95 -2.23 -23.62
N PRO A 354 15.14 -1.66 -24.83
CA PRO A 354 14.09 -0.87 -25.49
C PRO A 354 12.76 -1.61 -25.64
N GLU A 355 12.81 -2.94 -25.81
CA GLU A 355 11.64 -3.79 -25.99
C GLU A 355 10.75 -3.81 -24.73
N ILE A 356 11.35 -3.76 -23.55
CA ILE A 356 10.63 -3.70 -22.26
C ILE A 356 9.95 -2.34 -22.13
N TRP A 357 10.68 -1.26 -22.48
CA TRP A 357 10.11 0.08 -22.48
C TRP A 357 8.93 0.19 -23.44
N ASP A 358 9.09 -0.30 -24.69
CA ASP A 358 8.04 -0.26 -25.70
C ASP A 358 6.80 -1.10 -25.32
N ALA A 359 7.01 -2.29 -24.72
CA ALA A 359 5.95 -3.12 -24.18
C ALA A 359 5.16 -2.39 -23.07
N SER A 360 5.89 -1.70 -22.19
CA SER A 360 5.30 -0.90 -21.12
C SER A 360 4.48 0.27 -21.63
N MET A 361 5.03 1.04 -22.58
CA MET A 361 4.32 2.17 -23.19
C MET A 361 3.08 1.74 -23.95
N ARG A 362 3.12 0.58 -24.60
CA ARG A 362 1.96 -0.02 -25.26
C ARG A 362 0.89 -0.41 -24.25
N CYS A 363 1.27 -1.07 -23.16
CA CYS A 363 0.34 -1.47 -22.10
C CYS A 363 -0.41 -0.25 -21.54
N ILE A 364 0.32 0.83 -21.20
CA ILE A 364 -0.26 2.11 -20.75
C ILE A 364 -1.19 2.71 -21.81
N GLY A 365 -0.75 2.73 -23.06
CA GLY A 365 -1.50 3.31 -24.19
C GLY A 365 -2.81 2.60 -24.53
N GLU A 366 -2.91 1.32 -24.23
CA GLU A 366 -4.14 0.53 -24.37
C GLU A 366 -5.14 0.76 -23.22
N GLY A 367 -4.86 1.69 -22.32
CA GLY A 367 -5.73 2.08 -21.21
C GLY A 367 -5.51 1.28 -19.94
N ARG A 368 -4.43 0.48 -19.86
CA ARG A 368 -3.97 -0.04 -18.57
C ARG A 368 -3.34 1.09 -17.77
N THR A 369 -3.54 1.10 -16.46
CA THR A 369 -2.87 2.04 -15.57
C THR A 369 -1.49 1.54 -15.13
N PHE A 370 -0.98 0.54 -15.80
CA PHE A 370 0.24 -0.21 -15.54
C PHE A 370 1.12 -0.32 -16.80
N PRO A 371 2.46 -0.55 -16.62
CA PRO A 371 3.18 -0.60 -15.35
C PRO A 371 3.31 0.78 -14.68
N LEU A 372 3.51 0.76 -13.36
CA LEU A 372 4.02 1.92 -12.62
C LEU A 372 5.50 2.04 -12.90
N LEU A 373 5.99 3.24 -13.16
CA LEU A 373 7.37 3.47 -13.59
C LEU A 373 8.22 4.03 -12.45
N TYR A 374 9.35 3.37 -12.16
CA TYR A 374 10.30 3.75 -11.12
C TYR A 374 11.71 3.84 -11.70
N ASN A 375 12.34 5.00 -11.56
CA ASN A 375 13.66 5.32 -12.15
C ASN A 375 14.80 5.01 -11.15
N ASP A 376 15.50 3.92 -11.36
CA ASP A 376 16.59 3.46 -10.50
C ASP A 376 17.77 4.43 -10.46
N GLU A 377 18.02 5.19 -11.54
CA GLU A 377 19.09 6.19 -11.57
C GLU A 377 18.89 7.31 -10.54
N VAL A 378 17.65 7.62 -10.21
CA VAL A 378 17.27 8.63 -9.21
C VAL A 378 17.02 7.99 -7.85
N LEU A 379 16.31 6.87 -7.83
CA LEU A 379 15.85 6.28 -6.56
C LEU A 379 16.95 5.55 -5.79
N ILE A 380 17.88 4.85 -6.45
CA ILE A 380 18.96 4.16 -5.72
C ILE A 380 19.81 5.14 -4.92
N PRO A 381 20.35 6.25 -5.48
CA PRO A 381 21.04 7.25 -4.69
C PRO A 381 20.19 7.87 -3.58
N ALA A 382 18.91 8.15 -3.85
CA ALA A 382 17.99 8.71 -2.87
C ALA A 382 17.76 7.73 -1.70
N VAL A 383 17.54 6.46 -1.98
CA VAL A 383 17.36 5.39 -0.98
C VAL A 383 18.62 5.19 -0.14
N MET A 384 19.81 5.21 -0.75
CA MET A 384 21.08 5.16 -0.02
C MET A 384 21.13 6.26 1.06
N HIS A 385 20.75 7.48 0.69
CA HIS A 385 20.77 8.61 1.62
C HIS A 385 19.64 8.56 2.66
N ALA A 386 18.40 8.29 2.22
CA ALA A 386 17.23 8.31 3.09
C ALA A 386 17.30 7.25 4.19
N PHE A 387 17.75 6.05 3.84
CA PHE A 387 17.78 4.88 4.72
C PHE A 387 19.15 4.59 5.34
N ASP A 388 20.19 5.35 4.97
CA ASP A 388 21.58 5.15 5.41
C ASP A 388 22.07 3.72 5.14
N VAL A 389 21.95 3.29 3.89
CA VAL A 389 22.36 1.96 3.41
C VAL A 389 23.34 2.07 2.26
N ASP A 390 24.13 1.03 2.02
CA ASP A 390 25.00 0.96 0.87
C ASP A 390 24.25 0.71 -0.45
N ARG A 391 24.96 0.82 -1.58
CA ARG A 391 24.37 0.66 -2.91
C ARG A 391 23.79 -0.75 -3.11
N ALA A 392 24.48 -1.79 -2.65
CA ALA A 392 24.03 -3.17 -2.83
C ALA A 392 22.68 -3.40 -2.13
N ARG A 393 22.52 -2.84 -0.91
CA ARG A 393 21.24 -2.88 -0.20
C ARG A 393 20.19 -1.99 -0.89
N ALA A 394 20.57 -0.80 -1.31
CA ALA A 394 19.66 0.10 -2.00
C ALA A 394 19.11 -0.50 -3.30
N GLU A 395 19.89 -1.29 -4.03
CA GLU A 395 19.43 -1.98 -5.25
C GLU A 395 18.35 -3.04 -4.98
N THR A 396 18.20 -3.50 -3.73
CA THR A 396 17.11 -4.41 -3.33
C THR A 396 15.82 -3.68 -2.95
N TYR A 397 15.73 -2.37 -3.18
CA TYR A 397 14.50 -1.63 -2.83
C TYR A 397 13.29 -2.14 -3.59
N MET A 398 12.18 -2.17 -2.90
CA MET A 398 10.86 -2.56 -3.39
C MET A 398 9.88 -1.42 -3.15
N PRO A 399 9.25 -0.85 -4.17
CA PRO A 399 8.08 -0.02 -3.95
C PRO A 399 6.90 -0.88 -3.52
N LEU A 400 6.17 -0.44 -2.50
CA LEU A 400 4.96 -1.09 -2.00
C LEU A 400 3.77 -0.11 -2.02
N GLY A 401 2.56 -0.61 -1.80
CA GLY A 401 1.38 0.22 -1.59
C GLY A 401 1.22 1.34 -2.61
N CYS A 402 1.26 2.57 -2.14
CA CYS A 402 1.17 3.77 -2.97
C CYS A 402 2.53 4.25 -3.52
N GLY A 403 3.63 3.60 -3.21
CA GLY A 403 4.97 3.96 -3.67
C GLY A 403 5.98 4.13 -2.53
N GLU A 404 5.65 3.66 -1.35
CA GLU A 404 6.54 3.53 -0.22
C GLU A 404 7.69 2.58 -0.55
N ILE A 405 8.84 2.73 0.10
CA ILE A 405 10.05 1.97 -0.20
C ILE A 405 10.43 1.09 0.98
N GLU A 406 10.61 -0.19 0.69
CA GLU A 406 11.16 -1.21 1.56
C GLU A 406 12.32 -1.93 0.88
N PHE A 407 13.03 -2.78 1.62
CA PHE A 407 14.07 -3.67 1.09
C PHE A 407 13.60 -5.12 1.17
N ASP A 408 13.84 -5.87 0.11
CA ASP A 408 13.46 -7.27 0.02
C ASP A 408 13.89 -8.07 1.26
N HIS A 409 12.94 -8.72 1.93
CA HIS A 409 13.06 -9.57 3.13
C HIS A 409 13.95 -9.02 4.28
N TYR A 410 14.31 -7.72 4.22
CA TYR A 410 15.27 -7.10 5.16
C TYR A 410 14.65 -6.01 6.01
N SER A 411 13.78 -5.19 5.44
CA SER A 411 13.15 -4.07 6.16
C SER A 411 11.64 -4.20 6.22
N PHE A 412 11.06 -3.54 7.20
CA PHE A 412 9.63 -3.30 7.29
C PHE A 412 9.39 -1.89 7.81
N GLY A 413 8.49 -1.11 7.17
CA GLY A 413 8.27 0.30 7.53
C GLY A 413 7.00 0.90 6.93
N SER A 414 5.94 0.12 6.83
CA SER A 414 4.63 0.55 6.35
C SER A 414 4.14 1.82 7.08
N PRO A 415 3.45 2.76 6.41
CA PRO A 415 2.92 3.94 7.07
C PRO A 415 1.75 3.57 7.99
N ASN A 416 1.91 3.89 9.28
CA ASN A 416 0.90 3.66 10.31
C ASN A 416 0.32 4.96 10.87
N GLY A 417 0.52 6.06 10.18
CA GLY A 417 -0.04 7.35 10.53
C GLY A 417 -0.20 8.28 9.35
N SER A 418 -1.17 9.19 9.44
CA SER A 418 -1.36 10.24 8.45
C SER A 418 -1.36 11.62 9.09
N LEU A 419 -0.85 12.62 8.36
CA LEU A 419 -0.82 14.02 8.75
C LEU A 419 -1.39 14.90 7.64
N GLY A 420 -2.47 15.60 7.94
CA GLY A 420 -3.08 16.62 7.09
C GLY A 420 -2.39 17.96 7.26
N THR A 421 -1.34 18.24 6.48
CA THR A 421 -0.55 19.49 6.60
C THR A 421 -1.40 20.75 6.38
N LEU A 422 -2.38 20.68 5.47
CA LEU A 422 -3.33 21.78 5.25
C LEU A 422 -4.25 21.99 6.46
N LYS A 423 -4.69 20.93 7.14
CA LYS A 423 -5.44 21.04 8.39
C LYS A 423 -4.59 21.68 9.50
N VAL A 424 -3.33 21.31 9.58
CA VAL A 424 -2.39 21.93 10.54
C VAL A 424 -2.18 23.41 10.21
N LEU A 425 -2.14 23.80 8.94
CA LEU A 425 -2.08 25.22 8.54
C LEU A 425 -3.34 25.99 8.98
N GLU A 426 -4.53 25.41 8.81
CA GLU A 426 -5.78 25.96 9.32
C GLU A 426 -5.73 26.19 10.83
N LEU A 427 -5.21 25.22 11.58
CA LEU A 427 -5.00 25.35 13.03
C LEU A 427 -4.02 26.48 13.36
N ALA A 428 -2.91 26.61 12.64
CA ALA A 428 -1.95 27.70 12.84
C ALA A 428 -2.55 29.08 12.56
N ILE A 429 -3.37 29.23 11.51
CA ILE A 429 -4.10 30.46 11.21
C ILE A 429 -4.99 30.89 12.39
N HIS A 430 -5.59 29.92 13.09
CA HIS A 430 -6.55 30.12 14.18
C HIS A 430 -5.96 29.88 15.58
N GLY A 431 -4.64 29.86 15.73
CA GLY A 431 -3.98 29.72 17.04
C GLY A 431 -4.19 28.37 17.74
N GLY A 432 -4.29 27.30 16.98
CA GLY A 432 -4.52 25.92 17.44
C GLY A 432 -6.00 25.49 17.46
N PHE A 433 -6.92 26.43 17.19
CA PHE A 433 -8.37 26.17 17.15
C PHE A 433 -8.81 25.66 15.77
N ASP A 434 -9.66 24.67 15.74
CA ASP A 434 -10.30 24.14 14.52
C ASP A 434 -11.66 24.81 14.31
N PRO A 435 -11.81 25.67 13.28
CA PRO A 435 -13.07 26.35 13.01
C PRO A 435 -14.18 25.42 12.50
N VAL A 436 -13.83 24.27 11.91
CA VAL A 436 -14.79 23.28 11.40
C VAL A 436 -15.35 22.44 12.55
N GLY A 437 -14.49 21.85 13.35
CA GLY A 437 -14.86 21.03 14.52
C GLY A 437 -15.20 21.85 15.79
N LYS A 438 -14.93 23.17 15.77
CA LYS A 438 -15.14 24.11 16.87
C LYS A 438 -14.48 23.70 18.17
N THR A 439 -13.25 23.19 18.08
CA THR A 439 -12.46 22.70 19.21
C THR A 439 -10.97 22.98 19.02
N TYR A 440 -10.19 22.92 20.09
CA TYR A 440 -8.75 22.94 19.97
C TYR A 440 -8.24 21.53 19.64
N LEU A 441 -7.60 21.39 18.49
CA LEU A 441 -6.93 20.15 18.07
C LEU A 441 -5.41 20.21 18.30
N SER A 442 -4.87 21.40 18.58
CA SER A 442 -3.46 21.60 18.88
C SER A 442 -3.27 22.55 20.06
N PHE A 443 -2.04 22.78 20.47
CA PHE A 443 -1.73 23.74 21.53
C PHE A 443 -2.08 25.17 21.08
N LYS A 444 -2.37 26.04 22.05
CA LYS A 444 -2.65 27.46 21.80
C LYS A 444 -1.38 28.20 21.37
N SER A 445 -1.48 28.98 20.32
CA SER A 445 -0.43 29.83 19.77
C SER A 445 -1.00 31.19 19.33
N PRO A 446 -0.18 32.19 18.98
CA PRO A 446 -0.66 33.36 18.26
C PRO A 446 -1.36 32.96 16.94
N THR A 447 -2.40 33.70 16.60
CA THR A 447 -3.10 33.58 15.32
C THR A 447 -2.33 34.30 14.20
N LEU A 448 -2.68 34.07 12.94
CA LEU A 448 -2.11 34.82 11.81
C LEU A 448 -2.25 36.36 12.02
N ALA A 449 -3.35 36.82 12.62
CA ALA A 449 -3.60 38.25 12.85
C ALA A 449 -2.72 38.89 13.95
N GLU A 450 -2.06 38.07 14.75
CA GLU A 450 -1.17 38.51 15.83
C GLU A 450 0.31 38.43 15.42
N CYS A 451 0.62 37.87 14.23
CA CYS A 451 1.97 37.78 13.70
C CYS A 451 2.42 39.10 13.05
N SER A 452 3.67 39.49 13.30
CA SER A 452 4.29 40.70 12.74
C SER A 452 4.97 40.48 11.39
N SER A 453 5.35 39.24 11.08
CA SER A 453 6.03 38.83 9.84
C SER A 453 5.59 37.45 9.35
N TYR A 454 5.87 37.17 8.07
CA TYR A 454 5.67 35.86 7.47
C TYR A 454 6.51 34.77 8.16
N GLU A 455 7.76 35.09 8.50
CA GLU A 455 8.68 34.17 9.15
C GLU A 455 8.18 33.75 10.54
N GLU A 456 7.59 34.70 11.30
CA GLU A 456 6.96 34.40 12.59
C GLU A 456 5.78 33.44 12.42
N PHE A 457 4.90 33.69 11.47
CA PHE A 457 3.77 32.81 11.17
C PHE A 457 4.22 31.43 10.68
N ALA A 458 5.19 31.40 9.74
CA ALA A 458 5.75 30.15 9.25
C ALA A 458 6.39 29.30 10.36
N ALA A 459 7.06 29.95 11.33
CA ALA A 459 7.62 29.24 12.50
C ALA A 459 6.50 28.65 13.38
N ILE A 460 5.41 29.37 13.62
CA ILE A 460 4.23 28.85 14.34
C ILE A 460 3.66 27.63 13.63
N TYR A 461 3.47 27.69 12.33
CA TYR A 461 2.99 26.56 11.53
C TYR A 461 3.92 25.34 11.64
N LYS A 462 5.23 25.55 11.50
CA LYS A 462 6.25 24.49 11.66
C LYS A 462 6.24 23.88 13.07
N ASN A 463 5.95 24.65 14.12
CA ASN A 463 5.81 24.13 15.49
C ASN A 463 4.57 23.22 15.63
N HIS A 464 3.43 23.61 15.04
CA HIS A 464 2.24 22.75 15.01
C HIS A 464 2.48 21.44 14.25
N LEU A 465 3.18 21.50 13.10
CA LEU A 465 3.57 20.27 12.36
C LEU A 465 4.44 19.36 13.23
N THR A 466 5.47 19.91 13.89
CA THR A 466 6.37 19.16 14.77
C THR A 466 5.61 18.44 15.88
N TYR A 467 4.64 19.11 16.50
CA TYR A 467 3.80 18.55 17.56
C TYR A 467 3.08 17.25 17.14
N PHE A 468 2.47 17.25 15.95
CA PHE A 468 1.79 16.07 15.43
C PHE A 468 2.76 14.99 14.96
N ILE A 469 3.88 15.36 14.34
CA ILE A 469 4.93 14.43 13.89
C ILE A 469 5.51 13.66 15.07
N GLU A 470 5.81 14.33 16.18
CA GLU A 470 6.34 13.68 17.39
C GLU A 470 5.34 12.71 18.03
N ALA A 471 4.05 13.04 17.99
CA ALA A 471 3.00 12.16 18.48
C ALA A 471 2.85 10.91 17.58
N GLN A 472 2.89 11.08 16.25
CA GLN A 472 2.82 9.97 15.30
C GLN A 472 4.00 9.01 15.45
N ALA A 473 5.21 9.52 15.59
CA ALA A 473 6.38 8.65 15.78
C ALA A 473 6.29 7.83 17.09
N LYS A 474 5.78 8.43 18.16
CA LYS A 474 5.52 7.69 19.42
C LYS A 474 4.42 6.65 19.24
N TYR A 475 3.38 6.97 18.50
CA TYR A 475 2.31 6.01 18.19
C TYR A 475 2.86 4.80 17.44
N GLU A 476 3.70 4.99 16.42
CA GLU A 476 4.37 3.93 15.65
C GLU A 476 5.11 2.94 16.57
N LYS A 477 5.87 3.47 17.53
CA LYS A 477 6.55 2.63 18.54
C LYS A 477 5.57 1.77 19.34
N TYR A 478 4.50 2.36 19.85
CA TYR A 478 3.51 1.62 20.65
C TYR A 478 2.76 0.58 19.83
N LEU A 479 2.53 0.86 18.54
CA LEU A 479 1.93 -0.08 17.61
C LEU A 479 2.82 -1.31 17.45
N TYR A 480 4.11 -1.15 17.10
CA TYR A 480 5.03 -2.28 16.94
C TYR A 480 5.20 -3.07 18.24
N GLU A 481 5.31 -2.41 19.39
CA GLU A 481 5.37 -3.09 20.69
C GLU A 481 4.11 -3.90 21.01
N ALA A 482 2.94 -3.39 20.64
CA ALA A 482 1.67 -4.09 20.88
C ALA A 482 1.52 -5.32 19.99
N ILE A 483 1.92 -5.21 18.72
CA ILE A 483 1.81 -6.28 17.74
C ILE A 483 2.88 -7.34 17.98
N GLY A 484 4.15 -6.95 18.12
CA GLY A 484 5.28 -7.86 18.26
C GLY A 484 5.16 -8.82 19.45
N LYS A 485 4.62 -8.33 20.57
CA LYS A 485 4.40 -9.16 21.78
C LYS A 485 3.34 -10.26 21.60
N ARG A 486 2.48 -10.17 20.59
CA ARG A 486 1.31 -11.04 20.43
C ARG A 486 1.32 -11.87 19.16
N HIS A 487 1.99 -11.38 18.12
CA HIS A 487 1.91 -11.95 16.78
C HIS A 487 3.31 -12.21 16.23
N PRO A 488 3.81 -13.46 16.31
CA PRO A 488 5.08 -13.85 15.70
C PRO A 488 5.08 -13.75 14.17
N PHE A 489 3.92 -13.83 13.51
CA PHE A 489 3.79 -13.93 12.06
C PHE A 489 4.77 -14.94 11.47
N MET A 490 4.66 -16.19 11.96
CA MET A 490 5.66 -17.24 11.74
C MET A 490 5.97 -17.46 10.27
N MET A 491 4.96 -17.52 9.40
CA MET A 491 5.18 -17.74 7.96
C MET A 491 5.97 -16.61 7.30
N VAL A 492 5.73 -15.37 7.70
CA VAL A 492 6.53 -14.22 7.24
C VAL A 492 7.93 -14.26 7.84
N SER A 493 8.01 -14.48 9.14
CA SER A 493 9.28 -14.43 9.90
C SER A 493 10.30 -15.48 9.46
N MET A 494 9.86 -16.65 8.96
CA MET A 494 10.76 -17.67 8.43
C MET A 494 11.59 -17.21 7.23
N LEU A 495 11.06 -16.28 6.45
CA LEU A 495 11.67 -15.74 5.23
C LEU A 495 12.07 -14.28 5.37
N TYR A 496 12.29 -13.82 6.62
CA TYR A 496 12.81 -12.48 6.92
C TYR A 496 14.19 -12.57 7.57
N ASP A 497 15.11 -11.74 7.08
CA ASP A 497 16.46 -11.63 7.59
C ASP A 497 16.48 -11.32 9.09
N GLY A 498 17.23 -12.12 9.84
CA GLY A 498 17.42 -11.94 11.30
C GLY A 498 16.44 -12.71 12.18
N CYS A 499 15.24 -13.04 11.70
CA CYS A 499 14.23 -13.70 12.53
C CYS A 499 14.67 -15.09 13.02
N LEU A 500 15.20 -15.95 12.15
CA LEU A 500 15.71 -17.25 12.55
C LEU A 500 16.93 -17.14 13.48
N ALA A 501 17.85 -16.21 13.18
CA ALA A 501 19.05 -16.01 13.99
C ALA A 501 18.73 -15.51 15.41
N THR A 502 17.71 -14.66 15.56
CA THR A 502 17.31 -14.09 16.85
C THR A 502 16.26 -14.92 17.59
N GLY A 503 15.64 -15.89 16.93
CA GLY A 503 14.51 -16.67 17.49
C GLY A 503 13.28 -15.79 17.79
N LYS A 504 13.07 -14.74 17.01
CA LYS A 504 12.00 -13.76 17.23
C LYS A 504 11.20 -13.49 15.97
N GLY A 505 9.92 -13.16 16.16
CA GLY A 505 9.07 -12.69 15.08
C GLY A 505 9.49 -11.33 14.54
N ILE A 506 9.03 -11.02 13.34
CA ILE A 506 9.39 -9.82 12.57
C ILE A 506 9.26 -8.52 13.40
N PHE A 507 8.23 -8.36 14.23
CA PHE A 507 7.97 -7.16 15.02
C PHE A 507 8.45 -7.22 16.47
N ASP A 508 9.01 -8.34 16.91
CA ASP A 508 9.58 -8.53 18.26
C ASP A 508 11.11 -8.42 18.27
N GLY A 509 11.67 -7.75 17.29
CA GLY A 509 13.11 -7.56 17.12
C GLY A 509 13.77 -8.61 16.21
N GLY A 510 13.01 -9.40 15.46
CA GLY A 510 13.53 -10.30 14.42
C GLY A 510 13.96 -9.56 13.16
N CYS A 511 13.17 -8.59 12.69
CA CYS A 511 13.50 -7.78 11.52
C CYS A 511 14.77 -6.95 11.76
N GLN A 512 15.74 -7.04 10.85
CA GLN A 512 17.01 -6.32 10.97
C GLN A 512 16.87 -4.81 10.79
N TYR A 513 15.95 -4.38 9.94
CA TYR A 513 15.71 -2.97 9.64
C TYR A 513 14.23 -2.63 9.85
N LEU A 514 13.83 -2.48 11.13
CA LEU A 514 12.49 -2.00 11.43
C LEU A 514 12.45 -0.49 11.24
N ALA A 515 11.68 -0.06 10.26
CA ALA A 515 11.44 1.31 9.86
C ALA A 515 10.02 1.74 10.22
N GLY A 516 9.69 2.98 9.91
CA GLY A 516 8.34 3.51 9.94
C GLY A 516 8.21 4.66 8.97
N SER A 517 6.98 5.00 8.62
CA SER A 517 6.70 6.12 7.74
C SER A 517 5.39 6.83 8.09
N ILE A 518 5.26 8.06 7.63
CA ILE A 518 4.08 8.89 7.84
C ILE A 518 3.55 9.40 6.49
N GLU A 519 2.27 9.20 6.25
CA GLU A 519 1.58 9.73 5.08
C GLU A 519 1.32 11.23 5.22
N LEU A 520 1.66 12.02 4.22
CA LEU A 520 1.42 13.47 4.19
C LEU A 520 0.36 13.83 3.15
N TYR A 521 -0.57 14.70 3.56
CA TYR A 521 -1.66 15.18 2.71
C TYR A 521 -1.80 16.70 2.77
N GLY A 522 -1.98 17.32 1.60
CA GLY A 522 -2.24 18.76 1.50
C GLY A 522 -0.99 19.65 1.48
N ASN A 523 0.20 19.09 1.20
CA ASN A 523 1.45 19.86 1.14
C ASN A 523 1.39 20.96 0.07
N VAL A 524 0.87 20.63 -1.10
CA VAL A 524 0.74 21.56 -2.23
C VAL A 524 -0.24 22.71 -1.90
N ASP A 525 -1.40 22.36 -1.35
CA ASP A 525 -2.39 23.40 -0.95
C ASP A 525 -1.85 24.26 0.20
N SER A 526 -1.04 23.67 1.12
CA SER A 526 -0.36 24.43 2.17
C SER A 526 0.64 25.42 1.59
N ALA A 527 1.46 25.00 0.63
CA ALA A 527 2.42 25.90 -0.03
C ALA A 527 1.73 27.01 -0.82
N ASN A 528 0.68 26.69 -1.58
CA ASN A 528 -0.13 27.68 -2.28
C ASN A 528 -0.78 28.68 -1.31
N SER A 529 -1.23 28.21 -0.15
CA SER A 529 -1.82 29.05 0.90
C SER A 529 -0.77 29.93 1.57
N LEU A 530 0.41 29.40 1.88
CA LEU A 530 1.54 30.15 2.43
C LEU A 530 2.01 31.23 1.45
N ALA A 531 2.02 30.94 0.14
CA ALA A 531 2.33 31.91 -0.90
C ALA A 531 1.33 33.09 -0.90
N ALA A 532 0.04 32.80 -0.75
CA ALA A 532 -0.99 33.82 -0.67
C ALA A 532 -0.87 34.66 0.62
N ILE A 533 -0.63 34.05 1.77
CA ILE A 533 -0.37 34.73 3.05
C ILE A 533 0.86 35.64 2.90
N LYS A 534 1.98 35.10 2.41
CA LYS A 534 3.24 35.84 2.25
C LYS A 534 3.04 37.07 1.39
N ARG A 535 2.48 36.89 0.19
CA ARG A 535 2.31 37.99 -0.80
C ARG A 535 1.29 39.03 -0.35
N LEU A 536 0.05 38.60 -0.06
CA LEU A 536 -1.07 39.55 0.15
C LEU A 536 -1.03 40.24 1.52
N VAL A 537 -0.61 39.48 2.58
CA VAL A 537 -0.66 40.01 3.95
C VAL A 537 0.65 40.72 4.33
N PHE A 538 1.80 40.12 4.05
CA PHE A 538 3.08 40.60 4.57
C PHE A 538 3.88 41.45 3.57
N GLU A 539 3.96 41.07 2.29
CA GLU A 539 4.75 41.77 1.28
C GLU A 539 3.99 42.95 0.69
N GLU A 540 2.91 42.67 -0.04
CA GLU A 540 2.11 43.74 -0.74
C GLU A 540 1.17 44.48 0.21
N ARG A 541 0.77 43.83 1.31
CA ARG A 541 -0.17 44.39 2.30
C ARG A 541 -1.48 44.87 1.69
N THR A 542 -1.94 44.20 0.65
CA THR A 542 -3.21 44.46 -0.04
C THR A 542 -4.41 43.88 0.68
N MET A 543 -4.16 42.98 1.66
CA MET A 543 -5.15 42.34 2.52
C MET A 543 -4.62 42.23 3.95
N SER A 544 -5.41 42.63 4.94
CA SER A 544 -5.02 42.39 6.33
C SER A 544 -5.22 40.92 6.74
N ALA A 545 -4.44 40.43 7.69
CA ALA A 545 -4.60 39.08 8.22
C ALA A 545 -6.01 38.83 8.80
N ARG A 546 -6.60 39.83 9.47
CA ARG A 546 -7.99 39.73 9.97
C ARG A 546 -9.02 39.62 8.88
N GLU A 547 -8.85 40.38 7.79
CA GLU A 547 -9.73 40.32 6.60
C GLU A 547 -9.62 38.93 5.94
N MET A 548 -8.39 38.40 5.80
CA MET A 548 -8.16 37.03 5.28
C MET A 548 -8.87 35.99 6.15
N ILE A 549 -8.65 35.99 7.47
CA ILE A 549 -9.32 35.05 8.39
C ILE A 549 -10.84 35.15 8.27
N THR A 550 -11.39 36.40 8.26
CA THR A 550 -12.84 36.62 8.13
C THR A 550 -13.38 36.04 6.82
N ALA A 551 -12.66 36.19 5.70
CA ALA A 551 -13.05 35.63 4.41
C ALA A 551 -13.06 34.12 4.42
N LEU A 552 -12.06 33.49 5.06
CA LEU A 552 -11.98 32.03 5.22
C LEU A 552 -13.13 31.49 6.09
N ASP A 553 -13.38 32.08 7.25
CA ASP A 553 -14.44 31.71 8.18
C ASP A 553 -15.83 31.77 7.56
N ASN A 554 -16.05 32.72 6.60
CA ASN A 554 -17.27 32.82 5.84
C ASN A 554 -17.29 32.00 4.55
N ASN A 555 -16.31 31.13 4.32
CA ASN A 555 -16.20 30.37 3.07
C ASN A 555 -16.31 31.25 1.82
N PHE A 556 -15.74 32.47 1.92
CA PHE A 556 -15.72 33.54 0.91
C PHE A 556 -17.10 34.15 0.56
N VAL A 557 -18.15 33.83 1.29
CA VAL A 557 -19.48 34.48 1.06
C VAL A 557 -19.38 35.93 1.44
N GLY A 558 -19.58 36.85 0.46
CA GLY A 558 -19.39 38.31 0.60
C GLY A 558 -17.90 38.75 0.53
N PHE A 559 -16.99 37.86 0.20
CA PHE A 559 -15.54 38.09 0.07
C PHE A 559 -15.00 37.57 -1.28
N GLU A 560 -15.78 37.65 -2.33
CA GLU A 560 -15.43 37.11 -3.66
C GLU A 560 -14.21 37.81 -4.26
N GLN A 561 -14.01 39.10 -3.97
CA GLN A 561 -12.82 39.84 -4.43
C GLN A 561 -11.55 39.38 -3.71
N GLN A 562 -11.65 39.14 -2.40
CA GLN A 562 -10.54 38.59 -1.61
C GLN A 562 -10.18 37.17 -2.08
N ARG A 563 -11.18 36.32 -2.31
CA ARG A 563 -10.98 35.02 -2.91
C ARG A 563 -10.27 35.10 -4.24
N LYS A 564 -10.72 36.00 -5.13
CA LYS A 564 -10.07 36.21 -6.43
C LYS A 564 -8.61 36.63 -6.26
N ALA A 565 -8.30 37.57 -5.39
CA ALA A 565 -6.93 38.00 -5.11
C ALA A 565 -6.07 36.79 -4.60
N MET A 566 -6.60 35.91 -3.74
CA MET A 566 -5.93 34.69 -3.27
C MET A 566 -5.70 33.70 -4.41
N MET A 567 -6.66 33.53 -5.32
CA MET A 567 -6.53 32.65 -6.49
C MET A 567 -5.51 33.18 -7.51
N ASP A 568 -5.39 34.51 -7.66
CA ASP A 568 -4.49 35.17 -8.62
C ASP A 568 -2.99 35.09 -8.18
N VAL A 569 -2.68 34.73 -6.91
CA VAL A 569 -1.30 34.45 -6.48
C VAL A 569 -0.77 33.23 -7.22
N PRO A 570 0.51 33.18 -7.65
CA PRO A 570 1.08 32.02 -8.30
C PRO A 570 0.83 30.72 -7.57
N LYS A 571 0.58 29.67 -8.33
CA LYS A 571 0.34 28.31 -7.82
C LYS A 571 1.42 27.36 -8.28
N TYR A 572 1.75 26.39 -7.43
CA TYR A 572 2.65 25.29 -7.75
C TYR A 572 2.21 24.54 -9.01
N GLY A 573 3.18 24.09 -9.79
CA GLY A 573 2.96 23.40 -11.06
C GLY A 573 3.00 24.30 -12.28
N ASN A 574 3.46 25.56 -12.14
CA ASN A 574 3.59 26.52 -13.22
C ASN A 574 5.03 26.99 -13.46
N ASP A 575 6.02 26.31 -12.87
CA ASP A 575 7.45 26.67 -12.91
C ASP A 575 7.72 28.08 -12.37
N ASP A 576 6.99 28.48 -11.34
CA ASP A 576 7.15 29.78 -10.67
C ASP A 576 7.95 29.59 -9.37
N ALA A 577 9.17 30.14 -9.34
CA ALA A 577 10.10 30.00 -8.21
C ALA A 577 9.49 30.52 -6.89
N PHE A 578 8.60 31.52 -6.91
CA PHE A 578 8.02 32.08 -5.68
C PHE A 578 7.26 31.03 -4.87
N VAL A 579 6.44 30.20 -5.50
CA VAL A 579 5.67 29.17 -4.82
C VAL A 579 6.41 27.83 -4.74
N ASP A 580 7.22 27.49 -5.76
CA ASP A 580 8.01 26.26 -5.78
C ASP A 580 9.03 26.25 -4.62
N ASP A 581 9.68 27.40 -4.32
CA ASP A 581 10.63 27.54 -3.21
C ASP A 581 9.93 27.42 -1.84
N ILE A 582 8.68 27.88 -1.71
CA ILE A 582 7.89 27.72 -0.48
C ILE A 582 7.54 26.24 -0.27
N LEU A 583 7.17 25.52 -1.33
CA LEU A 583 6.91 24.09 -1.22
C LEU A 583 8.20 23.30 -0.90
N LEU A 584 9.32 23.68 -1.52
CA LEU A 584 10.62 23.06 -1.24
C LEU A 584 11.07 23.28 0.22
N ASP A 585 10.89 24.48 0.79
CA ASP A 585 11.16 24.75 2.20
C ASP A 585 10.28 23.92 3.15
N LEU A 586 8.97 23.83 2.84
CA LEU A 586 8.05 23.00 3.59
C LEU A 586 8.40 21.52 3.50
N HIS A 587 8.71 21.04 2.28
CA HIS A 587 9.14 19.66 2.03
C HIS A 587 10.39 19.28 2.83
N ASN A 588 11.44 20.08 2.75
CA ASN A 588 12.68 19.86 3.47
C ASN A 588 12.45 19.86 4.99
N PHE A 589 11.68 20.81 5.49
CA PHE A 589 11.33 20.88 6.90
C PHE A 589 10.60 19.62 7.40
N LEU A 590 9.60 19.14 6.64
CA LEU A 590 8.84 17.94 6.97
C LEU A 590 9.75 16.70 6.97
N CYS A 591 10.52 16.50 5.91
CA CYS A 591 11.44 15.37 5.78
C CYS A 591 12.46 15.30 6.92
N GLU A 592 13.10 16.44 7.22
CA GLU A 592 14.07 16.51 8.34
C GLU A 592 13.41 16.28 9.71
N THR A 593 12.23 16.86 9.93
CA THR A 593 11.54 16.77 11.23
C THR A 593 11.08 15.34 11.49
N VAL A 594 10.57 14.65 10.47
CA VAL A 594 10.17 13.25 10.56
C VAL A 594 11.40 12.35 10.76
N ARG A 595 12.44 12.50 9.94
CA ARG A 595 13.68 11.69 10.05
C ARG A 595 14.31 11.75 11.43
N LYS A 596 14.31 12.92 12.07
CA LYS A 596 14.85 13.13 13.42
C LYS A 596 14.10 12.36 14.53
N GLN A 597 12.93 11.79 14.24
CA GLN A 597 12.16 11.02 15.22
C GLN A 597 12.63 9.57 15.33
N ALA A 598 13.19 8.97 14.28
CA ALA A 598 13.59 7.56 14.25
C ALA A 598 14.36 7.09 15.50
N PRO A 599 15.51 7.72 15.88
CA PRO A 599 16.27 7.29 17.04
C PRO A 599 15.51 7.49 18.37
N LYS A 600 14.58 8.46 18.45
CA LYS A 600 13.79 8.73 19.65
C LYS A 600 12.77 7.61 19.95
N VAL A 601 12.38 6.87 18.93
CA VAL A 601 11.36 5.82 19.02
C VAL A 601 11.92 4.42 18.76
N GLY A 602 13.23 4.30 18.55
CA GLY A 602 13.92 3.01 18.39
C GLY A 602 13.79 2.39 17.01
N LEU A 603 13.45 3.18 15.99
CA LEU A 603 13.40 2.76 14.59
C LEU A 603 14.72 3.04 13.86
N LYS A 604 15.02 2.26 12.83
CA LYS A 604 16.18 2.48 11.94
C LYS A 604 16.02 3.72 11.08
N SER A 605 14.81 3.89 10.53
CA SER A 605 14.40 5.11 9.82
C SER A 605 12.94 5.44 10.16
N TYR A 606 12.58 6.71 10.04
CA TYR A 606 11.20 7.20 10.06
C TYR A 606 11.10 8.30 9.01
N LEU A 607 10.34 8.09 7.95
CA LEU A 607 10.39 8.91 6.75
C LEU A 607 8.98 9.36 6.31
N CYS A 608 8.95 10.44 5.51
CA CYS A 608 7.71 10.89 4.89
C CYS A 608 7.39 10.09 3.63
N VAL A 609 6.09 9.92 3.36
CA VAL A 609 5.58 9.57 2.05
C VAL A 609 4.51 10.57 1.60
N ASN A 610 4.61 11.06 0.38
CA ASN A 610 3.58 11.90 -0.23
C ASN A 610 2.73 11.03 -1.14
N ILE A 611 1.56 10.64 -0.64
CA ILE A 611 0.69 9.70 -1.32
C ILE A 611 -0.74 10.21 -1.47
N ASN A 612 -1.53 9.48 -2.21
CA ASN A 612 -2.97 9.65 -2.23
C ASN A 612 -3.69 8.31 -2.49
N ASN A 613 -4.69 8.03 -1.66
CA ASN A 613 -5.59 6.90 -1.78
C ASN A 613 -7.04 7.38 -1.55
N ALA A 614 -7.45 8.45 -2.24
CA ALA A 614 -8.68 9.22 -2.04
C ALA A 614 -8.75 10.00 -0.71
N GLN A 615 -7.67 10.04 0.07
CA GLN A 615 -7.64 10.80 1.32
C GLN A 615 -7.67 12.32 1.09
N ASN A 616 -7.16 12.80 -0.04
CA ASN A 616 -7.31 14.20 -0.44
C ASN A 616 -8.77 14.64 -0.45
N THR A 617 -9.70 13.78 -0.87
CA THR A 617 -11.15 14.03 -0.83
C THR A 617 -11.70 13.88 0.59
N THR A 618 -11.37 12.79 1.27
CA THR A 618 -11.92 12.48 2.61
C THR A 618 -11.46 13.48 3.66
N LEU A 619 -10.16 13.77 3.74
CA LEU A 619 -9.62 14.77 4.68
C LEU A 619 -10.00 16.18 4.26
N GLY A 620 -10.04 16.46 2.95
CA GLY A 620 -10.46 17.75 2.42
C GLY A 620 -11.83 18.22 2.89
N ARG A 621 -12.77 17.28 3.13
CA ARG A 621 -14.09 17.59 3.70
C ARG A 621 -14.05 18.27 5.06
N TRP A 622 -12.99 17.97 5.83
CA TRP A 622 -12.81 18.46 7.19
C TRP A 622 -11.94 19.71 7.28
N VAL A 623 -11.47 20.25 6.15
CA VAL A 623 -10.72 21.50 6.10
C VAL A 623 -11.62 22.61 5.60
N GLY A 624 -11.64 23.73 6.32
CA GLY A 624 -12.36 24.95 5.93
C GLY A 624 -11.84 25.57 4.63
N ALA A 625 -12.27 26.78 4.33
CA ALA A 625 -11.69 27.53 3.22
C ALA A 625 -10.23 27.90 3.50
N THR A 626 -9.40 27.95 2.46
CA THR A 626 -7.94 28.12 2.59
C THR A 626 -7.41 29.31 1.77
N PRO A 627 -6.27 29.91 2.19
CA PRO A 627 -5.73 31.13 1.57
C PRO A 627 -5.34 31.03 0.09
N ASP A 628 -5.26 29.83 -0.47
CA ASP A 628 -5.07 29.60 -1.91
C ASP A 628 -6.35 29.80 -2.74
N GLY A 629 -7.48 30.08 -2.06
CA GLY A 629 -8.80 30.28 -2.66
C GLY A 629 -9.68 29.03 -2.73
N ARG A 630 -9.22 27.88 -2.16
CA ARG A 630 -9.98 26.64 -2.03
C ARG A 630 -11.16 26.85 -1.08
N LYS A 631 -12.36 26.42 -1.47
CA LYS A 631 -13.55 26.48 -0.60
C LYS A 631 -13.55 25.36 0.43
N SER A 632 -14.25 25.59 1.54
CA SER A 632 -14.47 24.58 2.58
C SER A 632 -15.01 23.27 2.01
N GLY A 633 -14.47 22.16 2.46
CA GLY A 633 -14.92 20.82 2.10
C GLY A 633 -14.50 20.30 0.72
N MET A 634 -13.82 21.12 -0.09
CA MET A 634 -13.33 20.69 -1.40
C MET A 634 -12.15 19.71 -1.27
N PRO A 635 -11.90 18.84 -2.24
CA PRO A 635 -10.70 18.02 -2.27
C PRO A 635 -9.40 18.84 -2.20
N MET A 636 -8.36 18.29 -1.60
CA MET A 636 -7.00 18.82 -1.67
C MET A 636 -6.28 18.32 -2.92
N ALA A 637 -5.09 18.84 -3.20
CA ALA A 637 -4.22 18.35 -4.27
C ALA A 637 -3.90 16.86 -4.09
N ASN A 638 -3.67 16.16 -5.21
CA ASN A 638 -3.36 14.73 -5.23
C ASN A 638 -1.86 14.53 -5.07
N ALA A 639 -1.42 14.10 -3.90
CA ALA A 639 0.00 13.87 -3.57
C ALA A 639 0.87 15.08 -3.97
N ASN A 640 1.85 14.91 -4.86
CA ASN A 640 2.70 16.00 -5.37
C ASN A 640 2.19 16.68 -6.63
N ASN A 641 1.03 16.30 -7.11
CA ASN A 641 0.44 16.99 -8.25
C ASN A 641 -0.02 18.42 -7.88
N PRO A 642 -0.05 19.35 -8.83
CA PRO A 642 -0.73 20.62 -8.64
C PRO A 642 -2.18 20.43 -8.21
N ALA A 643 -2.73 21.39 -7.49
CA ALA A 643 -4.17 21.42 -7.22
C ALA A 643 -4.94 21.44 -8.55
N SER A 644 -6.07 20.74 -8.62
CA SER A 644 -6.82 20.54 -9.87
C SER A 644 -7.13 21.86 -10.57
N GLY A 645 -6.69 22.01 -11.82
CA GLY A 645 -6.92 23.18 -12.67
C GLY A 645 -6.05 24.40 -12.37
N THR A 646 -5.00 24.27 -11.52
CA THR A 646 -4.07 25.38 -11.23
C THR A 646 -2.80 25.37 -12.09
N ASP A 647 -2.50 24.28 -12.78
CA ASP A 647 -1.38 24.06 -13.68
C ASP A 647 -1.66 24.63 -15.09
N THR A 648 -1.77 25.95 -15.16
CA THR A 648 -2.23 26.68 -16.35
C THR A 648 -1.15 26.90 -17.42
N ASN A 649 0.14 26.73 -17.05
CA ASN A 649 1.27 26.95 -17.96
C ASN A 649 1.67 25.69 -18.76
N GLY A 650 0.86 24.62 -18.67
CA GLY A 650 1.04 23.40 -19.43
C GLY A 650 2.00 22.38 -18.80
N LEU A 651 2.02 21.17 -19.41
CA LEU A 651 2.67 19.98 -18.85
C LEU A 651 4.16 20.19 -18.55
N THR A 652 4.91 20.85 -19.45
CA THR A 652 6.37 21.04 -19.25
C THR A 652 6.66 21.87 -17.99
N CYS A 653 5.89 22.95 -17.74
CA CYS A 653 6.05 23.76 -16.53
C CYS A 653 5.68 22.95 -15.29
N MET A 654 4.64 22.12 -15.37
CA MET A 654 4.24 21.25 -14.27
C MET A 654 5.35 20.25 -13.93
N LEU A 655 5.93 19.58 -14.93
CA LEU A 655 7.04 18.64 -14.73
C LEU A 655 8.29 19.35 -14.17
N ASN A 656 8.59 20.59 -14.62
CA ASN A 656 9.68 21.38 -14.06
C ASN A 656 9.49 21.68 -12.56
N SER A 657 8.29 22.01 -12.13
CA SER A 657 8.00 22.20 -10.69
C SER A 657 8.21 20.92 -9.89
N ILE A 658 7.75 19.77 -10.42
CA ILE A 658 7.81 18.48 -9.71
C ILE A 658 9.25 18.00 -9.49
N VAL A 659 10.11 18.10 -10.49
CA VAL A 659 11.50 17.63 -10.38
C VAL A 659 12.36 18.46 -9.42
N LYS A 660 11.88 19.63 -8.97
CA LYS A 660 12.54 20.44 -7.93
C LYS A 660 12.46 19.82 -6.53
N LEU A 661 11.52 18.90 -6.30
CA LEU A 661 11.35 18.26 -4.99
C LEU A 661 12.30 17.07 -4.86
N PRO A 662 13.24 17.08 -3.88
CA PRO A 662 14.21 16.01 -3.73
C PRO A 662 13.56 14.75 -3.12
N HIS A 663 14.09 13.58 -3.51
CA HIS A 663 13.64 12.27 -3.03
C HIS A 663 14.52 11.69 -1.92
N ASP A 664 15.66 12.30 -1.65
CA ASP A 664 16.77 11.79 -0.85
C ASP A 664 16.51 11.75 0.68
N ASN A 665 15.33 12.19 1.13
CA ASN A 665 14.89 12.13 2.53
C ASN A 665 13.46 11.58 2.68
N MET A 666 12.99 10.83 1.71
CA MET A 666 11.62 10.30 1.70
C MET A 666 11.59 8.78 1.58
N ALA A 667 10.54 8.16 2.10
CA ALA A 667 10.23 6.77 1.84
C ALA A 667 9.45 6.57 0.54
N GLY A 668 9.02 7.63 -0.14
CA GLY A 668 8.34 7.56 -1.41
C GLY A 668 7.52 8.80 -1.75
N MET A 669 7.22 8.97 -3.02
CA MET A 669 6.51 10.13 -3.54
C MET A 669 5.71 9.74 -4.78
N VAL A 670 4.38 9.94 -4.73
CA VAL A 670 3.48 9.61 -5.84
C VAL A 670 3.36 10.78 -6.80
N GLN A 671 3.51 10.47 -8.08
CA GLN A 671 3.27 11.38 -9.19
C GLN A 671 2.31 10.76 -10.19
N ASN A 672 1.19 11.44 -10.47
CA ASN A 672 0.18 11.00 -11.43
C ASN A 672 0.13 11.90 -12.65
N LEU A 673 0.08 11.32 -13.84
CA LEU A 673 -0.22 12.02 -15.09
C LEU A 673 -1.43 11.40 -15.78
N ARG A 674 -2.27 12.26 -16.35
CA ARG A 674 -3.38 11.81 -17.18
C ARG A 674 -3.23 12.39 -18.60
N PHE A 675 -3.22 11.47 -19.58
CA PHE A 675 -3.24 11.83 -20.99
C PHE A 675 -4.57 11.43 -21.63
N THR A 676 -4.96 12.19 -22.66
CA THR A 676 -6.03 11.72 -23.55
C THR A 676 -5.48 10.61 -24.45
N ARG A 677 -6.37 9.72 -24.93
CA ARG A 677 -5.99 8.68 -25.89
C ARG A 677 -5.41 9.27 -27.19
N GLU A 678 -5.92 10.44 -27.60
CA GLU A 678 -5.43 11.13 -28.79
C GLU A 678 -3.99 11.64 -28.60
N THR A 679 -3.71 12.26 -27.47
CA THR A 679 -2.35 12.77 -27.15
C THR A 679 -1.36 11.62 -27.03
N TRP A 680 -1.73 10.54 -26.33
CA TRP A 680 -0.84 9.40 -26.11
C TRP A 680 -0.51 8.64 -27.39
N ASN A 681 -1.53 8.38 -28.24
CA ASN A 681 -1.40 7.60 -29.48
C ASN A 681 -1.04 8.48 -30.70
N ASN A 682 -0.68 9.75 -30.49
CA ASN A 682 -0.22 10.62 -31.58
C ASN A 682 1.04 10.02 -32.21
N LYS A 683 1.06 9.97 -33.55
CA LYS A 683 2.17 9.40 -34.33
C LYS A 683 3.53 10.06 -34.06
N ASP A 684 3.54 11.29 -33.56
CA ASP A 684 4.75 12.01 -33.21
C ASP A 684 5.41 11.49 -31.91
N GLY A 685 4.76 10.61 -31.13
CA GLY A 685 5.27 10.04 -29.89
C GLY A 685 5.56 11.08 -28.77
N LYS A 686 4.97 12.27 -28.86
CA LYS A 686 5.30 13.41 -27.96
C LYS A 686 5.03 13.09 -26.49
N ALA A 687 3.96 12.37 -26.17
CA ALA A 687 3.64 12.01 -24.78
C ALA A 687 4.72 11.11 -24.18
N GLN A 688 5.14 10.08 -24.91
CA GLN A 688 6.19 9.17 -24.48
C GLN A 688 7.57 9.85 -24.39
N LEU A 689 7.86 10.80 -25.30
CA LEU A 689 9.06 11.63 -25.22
C LEU A 689 9.06 12.53 -23.98
N LEU A 690 7.94 13.14 -23.63
CA LEU A 690 7.79 13.94 -22.40
C LEU A 690 7.95 13.09 -21.13
N VAL A 691 7.44 11.87 -21.12
CA VAL A 691 7.65 10.92 -20.00
C VAL A 691 9.14 10.59 -19.87
N ARG A 692 9.83 10.36 -20.98
CA ARG A 692 11.27 10.09 -20.96
C ARG A 692 12.07 11.31 -20.50
N ASP A 693 11.80 12.50 -21.02
CA ASP A 693 12.43 13.78 -20.61
C ASP A 693 12.24 14.05 -19.11
N TYR A 694 11.03 13.77 -18.56
CA TYR A 694 10.79 13.88 -17.14
C TYR A 694 11.75 13.02 -16.31
N PHE A 695 11.95 11.77 -16.69
CA PHE A 695 12.88 10.87 -16.00
C PHE A 695 14.34 11.27 -16.18
N GLU A 696 14.74 11.72 -17.37
CA GLU A 696 16.10 12.23 -17.64
C GLU A 696 16.43 13.48 -16.81
N ARG A 697 15.42 14.29 -16.46
CA ARG A 697 15.58 15.47 -15.59
C ARG A 697 15.54 15.17 -14.10
N GLY A 698 15.46 13.91 -13.70
CA GLY A 698 15.48 13.51 -12.30
C GLY A 698 14.11 13.11 -11.73
N GLY A 699 13.14 12.86 -12.58
CA GLY A 699 11.89 12.24 -12.17
C GLY A 699 12.15 10.85 -11.58
N ALA A 700 11.57 10.57 -10.39
CA ALA A 700 11.80 9.33 -9.69
C ALA A 700 10.73 8.27 -9.97
N GLN A 701 9.47 8.69 -10.03
CA GLN A 701 8.33 7.79 -10.14
C GLN A 701 7.24 8.44 -11.00
N LEU A 702 6.50 7.62 -11.75
CA LEU A 702 5.36 8.12 -12.52
C LEU A 702 4.28 7.03 -12.66
N MET A 703 3.05 7.45 -12.46
CA MET A 703 1.84 6.67 -12.70
C MET A 703 1.03 7.34 -13.81
N VAL A 704 0.84 6.65 -14.94
CA VAL A 704 0.18 7.22 -16.11
C VAL A 704 -1.19 6.60 -16.29
N THR A 705 -2.20 7.45 -16.54
CA THR A 705 -3.55 7.04 -16.94
C THR A 705 -3.86 7.62 -18.32
N VAL A 706 -4.28 6.77 -19.24
CA VAL A 706 -4.69 7.19 -20.59
C VAL A 706 -6.20 7.08 -20.70
N VAL A 707 -6.91 8.16 -20.35
CA VAL A 707 -8.38 8.24 -20.35
C VAL A 707 -8.84 9.67 -20.66
N GLY A 708 -9.81 9.80 -21.56
CA GLY A 708 -10.40 11.11 -21.90
C GLY A 708 -11.51 11.55 -20.94
N LYS A 709 -11.76 12.86 -20.85
CA LYS A 709 -12.91 13.38 -20.07
C LYS A 709 -14.24 12.79 -20.53
N ARG A 710 -14.41 12.60 -21.84
CA ARG A 710 -15.62 11.99 -22.41
C ARG A 710 -15.85 10.55 -21.93
N ASP A 711 -14.78 9.75 -21.78
CA ASP A 711 -14.90 8.39 -21.26
C ASP A 711 -15.43 8.43 -19.81
N LEU A 712 -14.93 9.36 -18.99
CA LEU A 712 -15.37 9.54 -17.62
C LEU A 712 -16.82 10.04 -17.55
N GLU A 713 -17.23 11.00 -18.40
CA GLU A 713 -18.61 11.49 -18.51
C GLU A 713 -19.60 10.38 -18.85
N LEU A 714 -19.24 9.54 -19.83
CA LEU A 714 -20.05 8.39 -20.22
C LEU A 714 -20.17 7.36 -19.09
N ALA A 715 -19.06 7.09 -18.40
CA ALA A 715 -19.05 6.16 -17.26
C ALA A 715 -19.83 6.69 -16.04
N MET A 716 -19.87 8.01 -15.84
CA MET A 716 -20.72 8.64 -14.81
C MET A 716 -22.21 8.58 -15.16
N ALA A 717 -22.54 8.70 -16.46
CA ALA A 717 -23.92 8.68 -16.96
C ALA A 717 -24.47 7.26 -17.13
N HIS A 718 -23.65 6.31 -17.59
CA HIS A 718 -24.00 4.92 -17.95
C HIS A 718 -23.02 3.93 -17.30
N PRO A 719 -22.96 3.83 -15.97
CA PRO A 719 -21.97 3.02 -15.27
C PRO A 719 -22.00 1.52 -15.63
N GLU A 720 -23.16 1.00 -15.99
CA GLU A 720 -23.37 -0.39 -16.40
C GLU A 720 -22.67 -0.75 -17.73
N GLU A 721 -22.42 0.23 -18.60
CA GLU A 721 -21.76 0.04 -19.90
C GLU A 721 -20.23 0.23 -19.83
N HIS A 722 -19.71 0.72 -18.67
CA HIS A 722 -18.30 1.09 -18.47
C HIS A 722 -17.67 0.42 -17.24
N THR A 723 -18.09 -0.79 -16.94
CA THR A 723 -17.63 -1.53 -15.74
C THR A 723 -16.15 -1.91 -15.79
N ASP A 724 -15.53 -1.88 -16.97
CA ASP A 724 -14.13 -2.18 -17.22
C ASP A 724 -13.20 -0.95 -17.21
N LEU A 725 -13.76 0.28 -17.05
CA LEU A 725 -12.96 1.49 -17.02
C LEU A 725 -12.14 1.58 -15.75
N ILE A 726 -10.83 1.44 -15.89
CA ILE A 726 -9.87 1.53 -14.78
C ILE A 726 -9.20 2.91 -14.77
N VAL A 727 -9.06 3.48 -13.59
CA VAL A 727 -8.40 4.78 -13.35
C VAL A 727 -7.45 4.71 -12.17
N ARG A 728 -6.46 5.62 -12.15
CA ARG A 728 -5.63 5.85 -10.94
C ARG A 728 -6.32 6.83 -10.01
N ILE A 729 -6.57 6.38 -8.78
CA ILE A 729 -7.05 7.28 -7.72
C ILE A 729 -5.87 8.12 -7.21
N GLY A 730 -4.79 7.46 -6.91
CA GLY A 730 -3.54 8.04 -6.44
C GLY A 730 -2.47 6.97 -6.56
N GLY A 731 -2.05 6.37 -5.46
CA GLY A 731 -1.15 5.23 -5.45
C GLY A 731 -1.78 3.89 -5.85
N LEU A 732 -3.09 3.84 -6.05
CA LEU A 732 -3.82 2.62 -6.41
C LEU A 732 -4.74 2.83 -7.63
N SER A 733 -5.10 1.73 -8.30
CA SER A 733 -6.08 1.70 -9.39
C SER A 733 -7.43 1.20 -8.89
N ALA A 734 -8.50 1.67 -9.51
CA ALA A 734 -9.84 1.17 -9.26
C ALA A 734 -10.72 1.22 -10.51
N ARG A 735 -11.79 0.43 -10.52
CA ARG A 735 -12.85 0.58 -11.51
C ARG A 735 -13.61 1.87 -11.23
N PHE A 736 -13.61 2.79 -12.19
CA PHE A 736 -14.14 4.15 -12.00
C PHE A 736 -15.59 4.15 -11.52
N VAL A 737 -16.40 3.27 -12.04
CA VAL A 737 -17.84 3.20 -11.72
C VAL A 737 -18.12 2.75 -10.28
N ASN A 738 -17.17 2.07 -9.63
CA ASN A 738 -17.29 1.61 -8.24
C ASN A 738 -16.93 2.69 -7.21
N LEU A 739 -16.33 3.80 -7.66
CA LEU A 739 -15.91 4.89 -6.79
C LEU A 739 -17.10 5.71 -6.29
N LYS A 740 -16.95 6.32 -5.11
CA LYS A 740 -17.91 7.31 -4.60
C LYS A 740 -17.99 8.51 -5.55
N LYS A 741 -19.16 9.11 -5.65
CA LYS A 741 -19.43 10.22 -6.58
C LYS A 741 -18.47 11.40 -6.43
N ASP A 742 -18.08 11.75 -5.22
CA ASP A 742 -17.13 12.83 -4.95
C ASP A 742 -15.70 12.49 -5.41
N VAL A 743 -15.29 11.21 -5.30
CA VAL A 743 -14.01 10.73 -5.83
C VAL A 743 -14.03 10.68 -7.37
N GLN A 744 -15.16 10.24 -7.96
CA GLN A 744 -15.36 10.31 -9.43
C GLN A 744 -15.22 11.75 -9.93
N GLN A 745 -15.85 12.71 -9.23
CA GLN A 745 -15.78 14.13 -9.59
C GLN A 745 -14.35 14.68 -9.45
N GLU A 746 -13.64 14.33 -8.38
CA GLU A 746 -12.24 14.74 -8.19
C GLU A 746 -11.36 14.24 -9.33
N ILE A 747 -11.50 12.97 -9.73
CA ILE A 747 -10.75 12.41 -10.87
C ILE A 747 -11.13 13.10 -12.19
N TYR A 748 -12.40 13.38 -12.40
CA TYR A 748 -12.87 14.10 -13.59
C TYR A 748 -12.25 15.51 -13.68
N ASP A 749 -12.15 16.22 -12.54
CA ASP A 749 -11.66 17.61 -12.47
C ASP A 749 -10.13 17.73 -12.66
N ARG A 750 -9.37 16.63 -12.56
CA ARG A 750 -7.91 16.63 -12.78
C ARG A 750 -7.58 17.10 -14.20
N THR A 751 -6.45 17.81 -14.33
CA THR A 751 -5.92 18.20 -15.64
C THR A 751 -5.63 16.97 -16.49
N SER A 752 -5.95 17.07 -17.78
CA SER A 752 -5.69 16.04 -18.80
C SER A 752 -4.92 16.69 -19.95
N TYR A 753 -3.83 16.07 -20.34
CA TYR A 753 -2.91 16.56 -21.36
C TYR A 753 -3.08 15.88 -22.71
#